data_811a2af5ddd0e826ef4360c6e6e41e8c
#
_entry.id   811a2af5ddd0e826ef4360c6e6e41e8c
#
_cell.length_a   1.000
_cell.length_b   1.000
_cell.length_c   1.000
_cell.angle_alpha   90.00
_cell.angle_beta   90.00
_cell.angle_gamma   90.00
#
_symmetry.space_group_name_H-M   'P 1'
#
loop_
_entity.id
_entity.type
_entity.pdbx_description
1 polymer ?
#
loop_
_entity_poly.entity_id
_entity_poly.type
_entity_poly.pdbx_seq_one_letter_code
_entity_poly.pdbx_strand_id
1 'polypeptide(L)'
;MTEKQKQEKFYSDLQPKPDFAQIELEILNFWQNESIFKKSVNGRSDKNEYVFYDGPPFANGLPHYGHLLTGFVKDIIPRYQTMIGKRVDRRFGWDCHGLPAEMESEKELDLNGRSEVINFGVKKFNDHCRESVMKYTKEWETTVNRQARWVDFRNDYKTLDLNYMESVIWAFKKLWDKGLIYEKAKVMPYSWKAETPLSNFETRLDDSYRERVDPAVTVKFSLNDSDLGDSIDVLVWTTTPWTLPSNLALAVGSDITYSIFSNGNNYLLIAENTVEKYKNELEGMEKIKTIKGEILIGKSYKPIFDYFSDTENAFRILEADFVNTEEGTGIVHMAPGFGEDDQIVCESNGIPVKSPVDSRGNFTSEISDYEGMLVFDANKEIIKYLDSRNILFKHEEYSHSYPHSWRTDEPLIYKAVNSWFVEVTKFRDRMSELNQQINWIPNHIKDGAFGRWLSGARDWSISRNRFWGTPIPVWRSDNPEFPRIDVYGSLDELEKDFGVRPSDLHRPAIDELTRPNPDDPSGKSMMVRVEEVLDCWFESGSMPFAQVHYPFENKAWFDSHFPADFIVEYIAQTRGWFYTLMVLSTALFDSHPFKNAIGHGVVVDETGSKLSKRLQNYPSPEEVWGKYGSDALRWFLVSSPILKGHNLEIDRKG
;
A
#
# COMPACT_ATOMS: atom_id res chain seq x y z
N MET A 1 55.87 -15.63 61.92
CA MET A 1 54.99 -16.06 60.77
C MET A 1 54.47 -14.81 60.11
N THR A 2 55.02 -14.52 58.98
CA THR A 2 54.80 -13.27 58.29
C THR A 2 53.45 -13.30 57.53
N GLU A 3 52.57 -12.35 57.85
CA GLU A 3 51.38 -12.08 57.07
C GLU A 3 51.79 -11.71 55.65
N LYS A 4 51.42 -12.58 54.70
CA LYS A 4 51.49 -12.22 53.30
C LYS A 4 50.43 -11.14 53.02
N GLN A 5 50.87 -9.91 52.79
CA GLN A 5 50.04 -8.87 52.20
C GLN A 5 49.43 -9.42 50.90
N LYS A 6 48.11 -9.58 50.85
CA LYS A 6 47.39 -9.76 49.61
C LYS A 6 47.57 -8.50 48.79
N GLN A 7 48.42 -8.56 47.76
CA GLN A 7 48.44 -7.54 46.74
C GLN A 7 47.01 -7.48 46.16
N GLU A 8 46.33 -6.38 46.34
CA GLU A 8 45.07 -6.11 45.60
C GLU A 8 45.38 -6.14 44.13
N LYS A 9 44.81 -7.12 43.44
CA LYS A 9 44.98 -7.17 41.96
C LYS A 9 44.27 -5.96 41.38
N PHE A 10 44.96 -5.17 40.59
CA PHE A 10 44.43 -4.00 39.89
C PHE A 10 43.38 -4.39 38.82
N TYR A 11 43.41 -5.63 38.37
CA TYR A 11 42.47 -6.20 37.41
C TYR A 11 41.90 -7.53 37.94
N SER A 12 40.64 -7.78 37.67
CA SER A 12 40.02 -9.08 37.94
C SER A 12 40.66 -10.19 37.09
N ASP A 13 40.66 -11.41 37.62
CA ASP A 13 41.11 -12.57 36.85
C ASP A 13 40.25 -12.76 35.60
N LEU A 14 40.87 -12.69 34.44
CA LEU A 14 40.19 -12.97 33.15
C LEU A 14 40.04 -14.48 32.98
N GLN A 15 38.86 -14.93 32.62
CA GLN A 15 38.66 -16.30 32.21
C GLN A 15 39.34 -16.59 30.86
N PRO A 16 39.98 -17.77 30.67
CA PRO A 16 40.64 -18.13 29.41
C PRO A 16 39.70 -18.18 28.21
N LYS A 17 38.40 -18.40 28.45
CA LYS A 17 37.32 -18.31 27.47
C LYS A 17 36.25 -17.38 28.04
N PRO A 18 36.17 -16.13 27.62
CA PRO A 18 35.14 -15.23 28.08
C PRO A 18 33.76 -15.69 27.56
N ASP A 19 32.78 -15.71 28.46
CA ASP A 19 31.39 -15.88 28.10
C ASP A 19 30.80 -14.52 27.73
N PHE A 20 30.82 -14.20 26.45
CA PHE A 20 30.35 -12.90 25.95
C PHE A 20 28.86 -12.69 26.23
N ALA A 21 28.03 -13.73 26.13
CA ALA A 21 26.61 -13.64 26.42
C ALA A 21 26.35 -13.24 27.88
N GLN A 22 27.10 -13.83 28.83
CA GLN A 22 27.00 -13.49 30.25
C GLN A 22 27.53 -12.08 30.57
N ILE A 23 28.68 -11.69 29.97
CA ILE A 23 29.26 -10.35 30.12
C ILE A 23 28.27 -9.28 29.64
N GLU A 24 27.61 -9.51 28.52
CA GLU A 24 26.58 -8.58 27.99
C GLU A 24 25.42 -8.41 28.98
N LEU A 25 24.92 -9.50 29.57
CA LEU A 25 23.84 -9.43 30.56
C LEU A 25 24.23 -8.63 31.80
N GLU A 26 25.47 -8.76 32.27
CA GLU A 26 25.99 -7.97 33.39
C GLU A 26 26.06 -6.48 33.03
N ILE A 27 26.51 -6.15 31.82
CA ILE A 27 26.56 -4.77 31.33
C ILE A 27 25.15 -4.19 31.15
N LEU A 28 24.21 -4.96 30.61
CA LEU A 28 22.81 -4.52 30.48
C LEU A 28 22.19 -4.22 31.85
N ASN A 29 22.41 -5.08 32.84
CA ASN A 29 21.97 -4.86 34.22
C ASN A 29 22.61 -3.59 34.83
N PHE A 30 23.90 -3.38 34.60
CA PHE A 30 24.58 -2.16 35.01
C PHE A 30 23.95 -0.92 34.35
N TRP A 31 23.73 -0.95 33.05
CA TRP A 31 23.12 0.19 32.35
C TRP A 31 21.72 0.51 32.86
N GLN A 32 20.93 -0.50 33.17
CA GLN A 32 19.58 -0.34 33.68
C GLN A 32 19.60 0.25 35.12
N ASN A 33 20.38 -0.34 36.03
CA ASN A 33 20.49 0.11 37.41
C ASN A 33 21.00 1.53 37.52
N GLU A 34 22.01 1.88 36.73
CA GLU A 34 22.63 3.20 36.68
C GLU A 34 21.92 4.20 35.79
N SER A 35 20.85 3.78 35.07
CA SER A 35 20.14 4.61 34.11
C SER A 35 21.07 5.28 33.06
N ILE A 36 22.04 4.53 32.53
CA ILE A 36 23.12 5.04 31.68
C ILE A 36 22.57 5.72 30.44
N PHE A 37 21.56 5.14 29.77
CA PHE A 37 20.90 5.76 28.62
C PHE A 37 20.36 7.15 28.97
N LYS A 38 19.57 7.28 30.03
CA LYS A 38 18.99 8.55 30.46
C LYS A 38 20.06 9.56 30.85
N LYS A 39 21.13 9.13 31.53
CA LYS A 39 22.30 9.97 31.83
C LYS A 39 22.97 10.45 30.55
N SER A 40 23.05 9.60 29.51
CA SER A 40 23.67 9.95 28.23
C SER A 40 22.91 11.03 27.46
N VAL A 41 21.57 11.07 27.59
CA VAL A 41 20.73 12.13 27.00
C VAL A 41 20.83 13.42 27.83
N ASN A 42 20.53 13.32 29.14
CA ASN A 42 20.42 14.47 30.03
C ASN A 42 21.77 15.18 30.32
N GLY A 43 22.87 14.49 30.15
CA GLY A 43 24.21 15.06 30.30
C GLY A 43 24.72 15.87 29.11
N ARG A 44 23.90 16.05 28.07
CA ARG A 44 24.25 16.78 26.85
C ARG A 44 23.33 17.98 26.65
N SER A 45 23.87 19.01 26.00
CA SER A 45 23.16 20.27 25.78
C SER A 45 22.02 20.08 24.76
N ASP A 46 20.86 20.64 25.07
CA ASP A 46 19.71 20.81 24.17
C ASP A 46 19.98 21.75 23.00
N LYS A 47 21.10 22.49 23.03
CA LYS A 47 21.57 23.34 21.91
C LYS A 47 22.42 22.57 20.87
N ASN A 48 22.77 21.32 21.16
CA ASN A 48 23.58 20.48 20.28
C ASN A 48 22.92 19.12 20.10
N GLU A 49 21.76 19.14 19.45
CA GLU A 49 20.96 17.95 19.23
C GLU A 49 21.25 17.28 17.89
N TYR A 50 20.92 16.00 17.84
CA TYR A 50 20.86 15.21 16.61
C TYR A 50 19.51 14.52 16.56
N VAL A 51 18.68 14.94 15.61
CA VAL A 51 17.27 14.52 15.51
C VAL A 51 17.16 13.20 14.77
N PHE A 52 16.67 12.20 15.46
CA PHE A 52 16.45 10.86 14.94
C PHE A 52 14.97 10.52 14.92
N TYR A 53 14.46 10.08 13.75
CA TYR A 53 13.08 9.57 13.63
C TYR A 53 13.09 8.04 13.61
N ASP A 54 12.33 7.44 14.50
CA ASP A 54 12.17 6.00 14.63
C ASP A 54 10.86 5.54 13.98
N GLY A 55 10.96 4.70 12.96
CA GLY A 55 9.80 4.13 12.27
C GLY A 55 9.03 3.19 13.18
N PRO A 56 7.70 3.34 13.29
CA PRO A 56 6.88 2.55 14.18
C PRO A 56 6.65 1.14 13.62
N PRO A 57 7.04 0.07 14.32
CA PRO A 57 6.62 -1.28 13.97
C PRO A 57 5.20 -1.59 14.46
N PHE A 58 4.57 -2.60 13.84
CA PHE A 58 3.39 -3.24 14.39
C PHE A 58 3.76 -4.17 15.55
N ALA A 59 3.05 -4.07 16.68
CA ALA A 59 3.25 -4.93 17.83
C ALA A 59 2.38 -6.22 17.81
N ASN A 60 1.80 -6.58 16.68
CA ASN A 60 0.98 -7.78 16.49
C ASN A 60 1.80 -9.04 16.16
N GLY A 61 3.11 -8.96 16.20
CA GLY A 61 4.03 -10.09 16.01
C GLY A 61 5.40 -9.84 16.65
N LEU A 62 6.14 -10.92 16.92
CA LEU A 62 7.49 -10.84 17.51
C LEU A 62 8.49 -10.25 16.50
N PRO A 63 9.58 -9.60 16.95
CA PRO A 63 10.67 -9.15 16.10
C PRO A 63 11.33 -10.30 15.32
N HIS A 64 11.84 -10.00 14.13
CA HIS A 64 12.63 -10.91 13.29
C HIS A 64 13.95 -10.23 12.85
N TYR A 65 14.85 -10.96 12.17
CA TYR A 65 16.19 -10.47 11.80
C TYR A 65 16.19 -9.13 11.05
N GLY A 66 15.18 -8.87 10.22
CA GLY A 66 15.04 -7.56 9.58
C GLY A 66 14.89 -6.43 10.61
N HIS A 67 14.05 -6.62 11.62
CA HIS A 67 13.90 -5.66 12.73
C HIS A 67 15.19 -5.53 13.55
N LEU A 68 15.92 -6.65 13.77
CA LEU A 68 17.18 -6.61 14.50
C LEU A 68 18.24 -5.82 13.75
N LEU A 69 18.39 -6.05 12.45
CA LEU A 69 19.33 -5.29 11.62
C LEU A 69 19.03 -3.79 11.67
N THR A 70 17.79 -3.42 11.35
CA THR A 70 17.35 -2.02 11.42
C THR A 70 17.59 -1.46 12.83
N GLY A 71 17.26 -2.20 13.88
CA GLY A 71 17.46 -1.84 15.28
C GLY A 71 18.94 -1.60 15.64
N PHE A 72 19.87 -2.40 15.13
CA PHE A 72 21.30 -2.17 15.33
C PHE A 72 21.78 -0.87 14.68
N VAL A 73 21.31 -0.55 13.46
CA VAL A 73 21.67 0.70 12.79
C VAL A 73 21.04 1.91 13.52
N LYS A 74 19.77 1.76 13.95
CA LYS A 74 19.05 2.75 14.80
C LYS A 74 19.73 3.00 16.15
N ASP A 75 20.61 2.11 16.61
CA ASP A 75 21.43 2.31 17.81
C ASP A 75 22.83 2.87 17.48
N ILE A 76 23.52 2.32 16.49
CA ILE A 76 24.92 2.66 16.19
C ILE A 76 25.07 4.14 15.85
N ILE A 77 24.27 4.68 14.94
CA ILE A 77 24.37 6.07 14.50
C ILE A 77 24.04 7.05 15.65
N PRO A 78 22.88 6.93 16.35
CA PRO A 78 22.60 7.76 17.51
C PRO A 78 23.63 7.61 18.63
N ARG A 79 24.14 6.41 18.87
CA ARG A 79 25.19 6.18 19.87
C ARG A 79 26.50 6.88 19.50
N TYR A 80 26.92 6.80 18.25
CA TYR A 80 28.07 7.54 17.74
C TYR A 80 27.91 9.06 17.91
N GLN A 81 26.74 9.59 17.54
CA GLN A 81 26.44 11.02 17.71
C GLN A 81 26.47 11.43 19.19
N THR A 82 25.99 10.54 20.07
CA THR A 82 26.08 10.73 21.51
C THR A 82 27.56 10.76 21.99
N MET A 83 28.42 9.89 21.46
CA MET A 83 29.86 9.83 21.80
C MET A 83 30.61 11.10 21.41
N ILE A 84 30.27 11.73 20.30
CA ILE A 84 30.86 13.00 19.86
C ILE A 84 30.19 14.23 20.48
N GLY A 85 29.34 14.04 21.51
CA GLY A 85 28.83 15.11 22.37
C GLY A 85 27.44 15.63 22.01
N LYS A 86 26.72 15.03 21.07
CA LYS A 86 25.37 15.46 20.73
C LYS A 86 24.34 14.83 21.66
N ARG A 87 23.29 15.58 21.97
CA ARG A 87 22.07 15.05 22.58
C ARG A 87 21.26 14.34 21.52
N VAL A 88 20.87 13.09 21.77
CA VAL A 88 20.05 12.28 20.87
C VAL A 88 18.91 11.66 21.65
N ASP A 89 17.76 12.27 21.56
CA ASP A 89 16.53 11.69 22.07
C ASP A 89 16.08 10.54 21.14
N ARG A 90 15.69 9.41 21.71
CA ARG A 90 15.31 8.18 20.98
C ARG A 90 13.98 7.71 21.50
N ARG A 91 12.92 8.12 20.81
CA ARG A 91 11.54 7.80 21.15
C ARG A 91 11.08 6.59 20.36
N PHE A 92 10.59 5.54 21.03
CA PHE A 92 9.98 4.40 20.35
C PHE A 92 8.59 4.77 19.84
N GLY A 93 8.11 4.10 18.81
CA GLY A 93 6.78 4.31 18.24
C GLY A 93 6.09 3.01 17.88
N TRP A 94 4.75 3.04 17.84
CA TRP A 94 3.92 1.88 17.50
C TRP A 94 2.93 2.25 16.41
N ASP A 95 2.93 1.45 15.34
CA ASP A 95 1.86 1.47 14.34
C ASP A 95 0.74 0.54 14.83
N CYS A 96 -0.44 1.12 15.09
CA CYS A 96 -1.51 0.43 15.81
C CYS A 96 -2.75 0.17 14.95
N HIS A 97 -2.80 0.69 13.73
CA HIS A 97 -3.99 0.68 12.89
C HIS A 97 -3.83 -0.09 11.58
N GLY A 98 -4.95 -0.24 10.88
CA GLY A 98 -5.01 -0.73 9.53
C GLY A 98 -5.17 -2.23 9.41
N LEU A 99 -5.15 -2.68 8.17
CA LEU A 99 -5.45 -4.04 7.76
C LEU A 99 -4.68 -5.14 8.54
N PRO A 100 -3.39 -4.97 8.88
CA PRO A 100 -2.68 -5.99 9.66
C PRO A 100 -3.25 -6.25 11.05
N ALA A 101 -3.71 -5.19 11.72
CA ALA A 101 -4.31 -5.29 13.05
C ALA A 101 -5.71 -5.92 12.98
N GLU A 102 -6.51 -5.50 12.00
CA GLU A 102 -7.87 -6.03 11.81
C GLU A 102 -7.86 -7.51 11.43
N MET A 103 -7.02 -7.92 10.50
CA MET A 103 -6.94 -9.32 10.06
C MET A 103 -6.50 -10.28 11.17
N GLU A 104 -5.60 -9.85 12.06
CA GLU A 104 -5.24 -10.68 13.21
C GLU A 104 -6.42 -10.78 14.19
N SER A 105 -7.16 -9.68 14.38
CA SER A 105 -8.36 -9.67 15.21
C SER A 105 -9.51 -10.49 14.61
N GLU A 106 -9.73 -10.42 13.28
CA GLU A 106 -10.68 -11.28 12.57
C GLU A 106 -10.36 -12.76 12.79
N LYS A 107 -9.09 -13.11 12.68
CA LYS A 107 -8.62 -14.48 12.90
C LYS A 107 -8.79 -14.93 14.36
N GLU A 108 -8.45 -14.07 15.34
CA GLU A 108 -8.62 -14.36 16.77
C GLU A 108 -10.10 -14.53 17.16
N LEU A 109 -11.00 -13.83 16.48
CA LEU A 109 -12.46 -13.85 16.71
C LEU A 109 -13.22 -14.81 15.80
N ASP A 110 -12.55 -15.50 14.87
CA ASP A 110 -13.14 -16.39 13.85
C ASP A 110 -14.20 -15.66 12.98
N LEU A 111 -13.86 -14.41 12.58
CA LEU A 111 -14.68 -13.58 11.70
C LEU A 111 -14.11 -13.59 10.29
N ASN A 112 -14.99 -13.51 9.29
CA ASN A 112 -14.61 -13.57 7.89
C ASN A 112 -15.22 -12.41 7.09
N GLY A 113 -14.51 -11.29 7.08
CA GLY A 113 -14.83 -10.10 6.30
C GLY A 113 -15.80 -9.11 6.96
N ARG A 114 -16.05 -8.03 6.23
CA ARG A 114 -16.75 -6.83 6.72
C ARG A 114 -18.15 -7.11 7.29
N SER A 115 -18.93 -7.94 6.62
CA SER A 115 -20.32 -8.22 7.03
C SER A 115 -20.40 -8.92 8.38
N GLU A 116 -19.46 -9.84 8.65
CA GLU A 116 -19.42 -10.55 9.94
C GLU A 116 -18.96 -9.64 11.07
N VAL A 117 -18.02 -8.73 10.80
CA VAL A 117 -17.62 -7.69 11.77
C VAL A 117 -18.78 -6.77 12.12
N ILE A 118 -19.60 -6.35 11.15
CA ILE A 118 -20.81 -5.55 11.39
C ILE A 118 -21.78 -6.31 12.29
N ASN A 119 -22.05 -7.59 11.99
CA ASN A 119 -22.95 -8.45 12.77
C ASN A 119 -22.41 -8.71 14.20
N PHE A 120 -21.12 -8.88 14.35
CA PHE A 120 -20.46 -9.03 15.66
C PHE A 120 -20.54 -7.75 16.50
N GLY A 121 -20.54 -6.60 15.82
CA GLY A 121 -20.60 -5.25 16.39
C GLY A 121 -19.26 -4.52 16.34
N VAL A 122 -19.22 -3.42 15.56
CA VAL A 122 -18.02 -2.63 15.29
C VAL A 122 -17.30 -2.21 16.58
N LYS A 123 -18.04 -1.79 17.62
CA LYS A 123 -17.44 -1.43 18.91
C LYS A 123 -16.66 -2.58 19.52
N LYS A 124 -17.28 -3.76 19.60
CA LYS A 124 -16.64 -4.95 20.21
C LYS A 124 -15.40 -5.37 19.42
N PHE A 125 -15.48 -5.27 18.10
CA PHE A 125 -14.36 -5.57 17.22
C PHE A 125 -13.20 -4.60 17.43
N ASN A 126 -13.48 -3.29 17.46
CA ASN A 126 -12.46 -2.27 17.65
C ASN A 126 -11.86 -2.29 19.06
N ASP A 127 -12.65 -2.61 20.09
CA ASP A 127 -12.13 -2.83 21.45
C ASP A 127 -11.14 -4.01 21.46
N HIS A 128 -11.45 -5.11 20.75
CA HIS A 128 -10.53 -6.25 20.60
C HIS A 128 -9.27 -5.87 19.80
N CYS A 129 -9.39 -5.12 18.70
CA CYS A 129 -8.24 -4.62 17.96
C CYS A 129 -7.29 -3.80 18.86
N ARG A 130 -7.85 -2.91 19.68
CA ARG A 130 -7.07 -2.08 20.63
C ARG A 130 -6.25 -2.92 21.60
N GLU A 131 -6.81 -4.01 22.09
CA GLU A 131 -6.09 -4.95 22.98
C GLU A 131 -5.04 -5.76 22.23
N SER A 132 -5.41 -6.30 21.07
CA SER A 132 -4.56 -7.19 20.25
C SER A 132 -3.31 -6.48 19.72
N VAL A 133 -3.42 -5.22 19.27
CA VAL A 133 -2.28 -4.48 18.66
C VAL A 133 -1.15 -4.20 19.66
N MET A 134 -1.42 -4.22 20.95
CA MET A 134 -0.42 -3.98 21.99
C MET A 134 0.10 -5.27 22.65
N LYS A 135 -0.34 -6.43 22.18
CA LYS A 135 -0.11 -7.75 22.79
C LYS A 135 1.37 -8.09 23.00
N TYR A 136 2.23 -7.75 22.02
CA TYR A 136 3.64 -8.13 22.04
C TYR A 136 4.60 -6.99 22.40
N THR A 137 4.09 -5.86 22.91
CA THR A 137 4.94 -4.69 23.25
C THR A 137 6.01 -5.01 24.29
N LYS A 138 5.70 -5.88 25.25
CA LYS A 138 6.64 -6.32 26.30
C LYS A 138 7.75 -7.21 25.71
N GLU A 139 7.41 -8.11 24.84
CA GLU A 139 8.36 -8.98 24.15
C GLU A 139 9.26 -8.17 23.21
N TRP A 140 8.71 -7.14 22.56
CA TRP A 140 9.49 -6.17 21.79
C TRP A 140 10.48 -5.42 22.67
N GLU A 141 10.05 -4.87 23.82
CA GLU A 141 10.93 -4.20 24.76
C GLU A 141 12.04 -5.14 25.24
N THR A 142 11.71 -6.38 25.58
CA THR A 142 12.69 -7.40 26.00
C THR A 142 13.73 -7.66 24.92
N THR A 143 13.28 -7.87 23.67
CA THR A 143 14.14 -8.13 22.52
C THR A 143 15.04 -6.93 22.20
N VAL A 144 14.50 -5.72 22.16
CA VAL A 144 15.26 -4.49 21.90
C VAL A 144 16.28 -4.21 23.00
N ASN A 145 15.93 -4.45 24.26
CA ASN A 145 16.87 -4.35 25.40
C ASN A 145 17.98 -5.41 25.28
N ARG A 146 17.65 -6.66 24.92
CA ARG A 146 18.66 -7.72 24.71
C ARG A 146 19.60 -7.40 23.54
N GLN A 147 19.09 -6.71 22.53
CA GLN A 147 19.86 -6.14 21.41
C GLN A 147 20.83 -5.02 21.84
N ALA A 148 20.78 -4.59 23.10
CA ALA A 148 21.51 -3.46 23.65
C ALA A 148 21.22 -2.11 22.98
N ARG A 149 20.05 -1.97 22.35
CA ARG A 149 19.60 -0.73 21.73
C ARG A 149 19.07 0.24 22.80
N TRP A 150 19.60 1.47 22.79
CA TRP A 150 19.13 2.54 23.67
C TRP A 150 17.93 3.27 23.02
N VAL A 151 16.76 3.12 23.62
CA VAL A 151 15.51 3.77 23.18
C VAL A 151 14.55 3.92 24.37
N ASP A 152 13.73 4.96 24.35
CA ASP A 152 12.75 5.25 25.40
C ASP A 152 11.39 4.63 25.05
N PHE A 153 11.03 3.54 25.75
CA PHE A 153 9.72 2.90 25.70
C PHE A 153 8.68 3.52 26.64
N ARG A 154 9.10 4.39 27.59
CA ARG A 154 8.18 5.00 28.54
C ARG A 154 7.50 6.24 27.98
N ASN A 155 8.19 6.91 27.06
CA ASN A 155 7.69 8.07 26.33
C ASN A 155 7.51 7.70 24.86
N ASP A 156 6.93 6.53 24.60
CA ASP A 156 6.59 6.09 23.25
C ASP A 156 5.45 6.91 22.64
N TYR A 157 5.26 6.80 21.35
CA TYR A 157 4.06 7.31 20.67
C TYR A 157 3.30 6.14 20.04
N LYS A 158 1.98 6.28 19.97
CA LYS A 158 1.11 5.28 19.36
C LYS A 158 0.18 5.98 18.36
N THR A 159 0.04 5.43 17.17
CA THR A 159 -0.86 6.02 16.17
C THR A 159 -2.32 6.03 16.63
N LEU A 160 -2.69 5.16 17.59
CA LEU A 160 -4.02 5.10 18.21
C LEU A 160 -4.27 6.15 19.33
N ASP A 161 -3.24 6.90 19.76
CA ASP A 161 -3.43 7.90 20.80
C ASP A 161 -4.26 9.08 20.29
N LEU A 162 -5.19 9.59 21.10
CA LEU A 162 -6.10 10.67 20.71
C LEU A 162 -5.36 11.89 20.16
N ASN A 163 -4.28 12.30 20.82
CA ASN A 163 -3.46 13.43 20.41
C ASN A 163 -2.75 13.19 19.08
N TYR A 164 -2.31 11.95 18.84
CA TYR A 164 -1.73 11.57 17.55
C TYR A 164 -2.77 11.64 16.44
N MET A 165 -3.95 11.04 16.68
CA MET A 165 -5.05 11.05 15.71
C MET A 165 -5.56 12.48 15.44
N GLU A 166 -5.59 13.38 16.43
CA GLU A 166 -5.94 14.79 16.22
C GLU A 166 -4.97 15.47 15.24
N SER A 167 -3.67 15.22 15.38
CA SER A 167 -2.68 15.72 14.42
C SER A 167 -2.84 15.11 13.01
N VAL A 168 -3.29 13.86 12.92
CA VAL A 168 -3.58 13.19 11.64
C VAL A 168 -4.79 13.83 10.94
N ILE A 169 -5.90 14.05 11.65
CA ILE A 169 -7.07 14.72 11.06
C ILE A 169 -6.77 16.19 10.73
N TRP A 170 -5.90 16.86 11.50
CA TRP A 170 -5.38 18.17 11.14
C TRP A 170 -4.65 18.17 9.81
N ALA A 171 -3.79 17.16 9.57
CA ALA A 171 -3.06 17.04 8.32
C ALA A 171 -4.03 16.85 7.13
N PHE A 172 -5.03 15.98 7.30
CA PHE A 172 -6.10 15.80 6.30
C PHE A 172 -6.79 17.14 5.99
N LYS A 173 -7.24 17.86 7.02
CA LYS A 173 -7.91 19.16 6.87
C LYS A 173 -7.02 20.19 6.15
N LYS A 174 -5.73 20.23 6.48
CA LYS A 174 -4.78 21.14 5.81
C LYS A 174 -4.57 20.82 4.35
N LEU A 175 -4.51 19.54 3.99
CA LEU A 175 -4.45 19.11 2.59
C LEU A 175 -5.75 19.43 1.85
N TRP A 176 -6.90 19.24 2.49
CA TRP A 176 -8.20 19.63 1.97
C TRP A 176 -8.26 21.15 1.69
N ASP A 177 -7.87 21.96 2.65
CA ASP A 177 -7.85 23.43 2.52
C ASP A 177 -6.93 23.93 1.40
N LYS A 178 -5.87 23.15 1.10
CA LYS A 178 -4.96 23.41 -0.04
C LYS A 178 -5.52 22.89 -1.38
N GLY A 179 -6.68 22.26 -1.41
CA GLY A 179 -7.26 21.65 -2.62
C GLY A 179 -6.42 20.45 -3.14
N LEU A 180 -5.77 19.74 -2.23
CA LEU A 180 -4.96 18.55 -2.53
C LEU A 180 -5.68 17.24 -2.19
N ILE A 181 -6.87 17.29 -1.62
CA ILE A 181 -7.72 16.12 -1.37
C ILE A 181 -8.96 16.20 -2.24
N TYR A 182 -9.31 15.09 -2.86
CA TYR A 182 -10.53 14.94 -3.63
C TYR A 182 -11.09 13.52 -3.48
N GLU A 183 -12.37 13.35 -3.78
CA GLU A 183 -13.06 12.07 -3.86
C GLU A 183 -13.42 11.76 -5.30
N LYS A 184 -13.15 10.55 -5.75
CA LYS A 184 -13.52 10.07 -7.09
C LYS A 184 -13.64 8.55 -7.11
N ALA A 185 -14.57 8.03 -7.94
CA ALA A 185 -14.56 6.63 -8.32
C ALA A 185 -13.45 6.39 -9.37
N LYS A 186 -12.45 5.59 -9.01
CA LYS A 186 -11.35 5.20 -9.93
C LYS A 186 -11.18 3.69 -9.92
N VAL A 187 -10.75 3.15 -11.05
CA VAL A 187 -10.29 1.76 -11.11
C VAL A 187 -8.99 1.64 -10.33
N MET A 188 -8.98 0.77 -9.35
CA MET A 188 -7.88 0.57 -8.41
C MET A 188 -7.65 -0.90 -8.14
N PRO A 189 -6.44 -1.29 -7.71
CA PRO A 189 -6.20 -2.59 -7.12
C PRO A 189 -7.13 -2.80 -5.92
N TYR A 190 -7.84 -3.91 -5.91
CA TYR A 190 -8.82 -4.22 -4.88
C TYR A 190 -8.62 -5.64 -4.34
N SER A 191 -8.49 -5.73 -3.02
CA SER A 191 -8.48 -7.02 -2.32
C SER A 191 -9.91 -7.44 -2.01
N TRP A 192 -10.46 -8.34 -2.81
CA TRP A 192 -11.80 -8.88 -2.63
C TRP A 192 -11.92 -9.72 -1.35
N LYS A 193 -10.83 -10.34 -0.90
CA LYS A 193 -10.78 -11.10 0.36
C LYS A 193 -10.77 -10.19 1.59
N ALA A 194 -10.09 -9.04 1.51
CA ALA A 194 -10.07 -8.03 2.59
C ALA A 194 -11.18 -6.97 2.43
N GLU A 195 -11.94 -7.01 1.35
CA GLU A 195 -13.02 -6.09 1.00
C GLU A 195 -12.60 -4.60 1.03
N THR A 196 -11.39 -4.29 0.52
CA THR A 196 -10.84 -2.92 0.55
C THR A 196 -9.94 -2.64 -0.65
N PRO A 197 -9.91 -1.37 -1.14
CA PRO A 197 -8.92 -0.96 -2.12
C PRO A 197 -7.51 -0.93 -1.50
N LEU A 198 -6.51 -1.08 -2.35
CA LEU A 198 -5.10 -0.93 -2.01
C LEU A 198 -4.51 0.26 -2.78
N SER A 199 -3.55 0.95 -2.17
CA SER A 199 -2.81 1.99 -2.86
C SER A 199 -1.81 1.39 -3.87
N ASN A 200 -1.43 2.16 -4.88
CA ASN A 200 -0.49 1.71 -5.91
C ASN A 200 0.85 1.23 -5.35
N PHE A 201 1.34 1.83 -4.26
CA PHE A 201 2.59 1.41 -3.65
C PHE A 201 2.45 0.09 -2.87
N GLU A 202 1.27 -0.22 -2.31
CA GLU A 202 1.01 -1.50 -1.63
C GLU A 202 1.09 -2.68 -2.61
N THR A 203 0.72 -2.48 -3.88
CA THR A 203 0.86 -3.51 -4.92
C THR A 203 2.30 -3.67 -5.43
N ARG A 204 3.23 -2.82 -4.99
CA ARG A 204 4.66 -2.86 -5.35
C ARG A 204 5.55 -3.24 -4.19
N LEU A 205 4.98 -3.66 -3.07
CA LEU A 205 5.72 -4.28 -1.97
C LEU A 205 6.32 -5.60 -2.44
N ASP A 206 7.32 -6.07 -1.70
CA ASP A 206 8.01 -7.31 -2.04
C ASP A 206 7.04 -8.50 -2.10
N ASP A 207 7.26 -9.41 -3.06
CA ASP A 207 6.46 -10.63 -3.30
C ASP A 207 4.99 -10.39 -3.69
N SER A 208 4.62 -9.15 -4.04
CA SER A 208 3.26 -8.84 -4.50
C SER A 208 2.96 -9.38 -5.91
N TYR A 209 3.97 -9.50 -6.78
CA TYR A 209 3.83 -10.08 -8.11
C TYR A 209 4.31 -11.52 -8.12
N ARG A 210 3.46 -12.43 -8.60
CA ARG A 210 3.74 -13.87 -8.66
C ARG A 210 3.32 -14.42 -10.02
N GLU A 211 4.02 -15.46 -10.46
CA GLU A 211 3.61 -16.21 -11.67
C GLU A 211 2.26 -16.87 -11.42
N ARG A 212 1.35 -16.63 -12.35
CA ARG A 212 0.00 -17.20 -12.35
C ARG A 212 -0.36 -17.64 -13.76
N VAL A 213 -1.14 -18.71 -13.86
CA VAL A 213 -1.72 -19.18 -15.11
C VAL A 213 -3.20 -18.85 -15.10
N ASP A 214 -3.61 -18.04 -16.04
CA ASP A 214 -5.02 -17.65 -16.24
C ASP A 214 -5.50 -18.05 -17.66
N PRO A 215 -6.80 -18.26 -17.85
CA PRO A 215 -7.33 -18.51 -19.19
C PRO A 215 -7.27 -17.22 -20.02
N ALA A 216 -6.69 -17.30 -21.21
CA ALA A 216 -6.75 -16.24 -22.21
C ALA A 216 -7.68 -16.65 -23.35
N VAL A 217 -8.51 -15.73 -23.79
CA VAL A 217 -9.44 -15.96 -24.89
C VAL A 217 -9.28 -14.92 -25.99
N THR A 218 -9.41 -15.36 -27.24
CA THR A 218 -9.64 -14.48 -28.37
C THR A 218 -11.09 -14.65 -28.82
N VAL A 219 -11.83 -13.57 -28.88
CA VAL A 219 -13.27 -13.54 -29.16
C VAL A 219 -13.58 -12.68 -30.39
N LYS A 220 -14.72 -12.96 -31.00
CA LYS A 220 -15.22 -12.28 -32.19
C LYS A 220 -16.26 -11.23 -31.82
N PHE A 221 -16.03 -9.98 -32.21
CA PHE A 221 -17.02 -8.91 -32.15
C PHE A 221 -17.44 -8.53 -33.56
N SER A 222 -18.74 -8.67 -33.89
CA SER A 222 -19.24 -8.37 -35.23
C SER A 222 -19.52 -6.88 -35.39
N LEU A 223 -18.92 -6.25 -36.44
CA LEU A 223 -19.19 -4.87 -36.77
C LEU A 223 -20.60 -4.72 -37.35
N ASN A 224 -21.27 -3.61 -36.97
CA ASN A 224 -22.62 -3.29 -37.48
C ASN A 224 -22.58 -2.60 -38.85
N ASP A 225 -21.44 -2.09 -39.29
CA ASP A 225 -21.31 -1.22 -40.43
C ASP A 225 -20.71 -1.96 -41.64
N SER A 226 -21.42 -1.88 -42.77
CA SER A 226 -21.08 -2.58 -44.00
C SER A 226 -20.15 -1.80 -44.96
N ASP A 227 -19.68 -0.59 -44.59
CA ASP A 227 -18.78 0.20 -45.43
C ASP A 227 -17.46 -0.51 -45.78
N LEU A 228 -17.10 -1.52 -44.98
CA LEU A 228 -15.89 -2.34 -45.20
C LEU A 228 -16.18 -3.65 -45.97
N GLY A 229 -17.43 -3.96 -46.29
CA GLY A 229 -17.89 -5.19 -46.91
C GLY A 229 -18.95 -5.90 -46.11
N ASP A 230 -19.14 -7.22 -46.33
CA ASP A 230 -20.03 -8.07 -45.52
C ASP A 230 -19.62 -8.10 -44.05
N SER A 231 -20.47 -8.63 -43.16
CA SER A 231 -20.25 -8.69 -41.74
C SER A 231 -18.82 -9.11 -41.38
N ILE A 232 -18.06 -8.20 -40.75
CA ILE A 232 -16.66 -8.43 -40.33
C ILE A 232 -16.61 -8.67 -38.84
N ASP A 233 -16.00 -9.78 -38.43
CA ASP A 233 -15.70 -10.08 -37.03
C ASP A 233 -14.31 -9.52 -36.68
N VAL A 234 -14.26 -8.68 -35.67
CA VAL A 234 -13.03 -8.14 -35.08
C VAL A 234 -12.53 -9.10 -34.05
N LEU A 235 -11.27 -9.54 -34.14
CA LEU A 235 -10.65 -10.45 -33.17
C LEU A 235 -10.06 -9.64 -31.99
N VAL A 236 -10.51 -9.98 -30.81
CA VAL A 236 -10.12 -9.29 -29.56
C VAL A 236 -9.64 -10.29 -28.52
N TRP A 237 -8.49 -10.03 -27.94
CA TRP A 237 -7.84 -10.91 -26.97
C TRP A 237 -7.93 -10.34 -25.55
N THR A 238 -8.15 -11.21 -24.56
CA THR A 238 -8.12 -10.84 -23.13
C THR A 238 -7.66 -12.01 -22.24
N THR A 239 -6.95 -11.70 -21.16
CA THR A 239 -6.60 -12.63 -20.07
C THR A 239 -7.60 -12.62 -18.93
N THR A 240 -8.62 -11.78 -19.02
CA THR A 240 -9.68 -11.62 -18.01
C THR A 240 -11.06 -11.85 -18.63
N PRO A 241 -11.42 -13.09 -19.01
CA PRO A 241 -12.73 -13.37 -19.63
C PRO A 241 -13.90 -12.86 -18.82
N TRP A 242 -13.76 -12.81 -17.49
CA TRP A 242 -14.78 -12.31 -16.57
C TRP A 242 -15.15 -10.82 -16.75
N THR A 243 -14.30 -10.02 -17.44
CA THR A 243 -14.63 -8.62 -17.74
C THR A 243 -15.48 -8.44 -18.99
N LEU A 244 -15.57 -9.47 -19.88
CA LEU A 244 -16.33 -9.42 -21.14
C LEU A 244 -17.82 -9.08 -20.95
N PRO A 245 -18.55 -9.56 -19.90
CA PRO A 245 -19.92 -9.13 -19.63
C PRO A 245 -20.09 -7.62 -19.40
N SER A 246 -19.00 -6.92 -19.05
CA SER A 246 -18.96 -5.47 -18.85
C SER A 246 -18.27 -4.71 -19.97
N ASN A 247 -18.10 -5.33 -21.14
CA ASN A 247 -17.58 -4.66 -22.33
C ASN A 247 -18.47 -3.49 -22.72
N LEU A 248 -17.87 -2.30 -22.93
CA LEU A 248 -18.58 -1.10 -23.38
C LEU A 248 -17.93 -0.44 -24.59
N ALA A 249 -16.67 -0.77 -24.91
CA ALA A 249 -15.97 -0.28 -26.10
C ALA A 249 -14.89 -1.27 -26.56
N LEU A 250 -14.39 -1.04 -27.75
CA LEU A 250 -13.14 -1.61 -28.25
C LEU A 250 -12.15 -0.48 -28.51
N ALA A 251 -10.85 -0.73 -28.37
CA ALA A 251 -9.82 0.25 -28.67
C ALA A 251 -8.89 -0.21 -29.78
N VAL A 252 -8.48 0.73 -30.63
CA VAL A 252 -7.50 0.55 -31.69
C VAL A 252 -6.46 1.68 -31.66
N GLY A 253 -5.26 1.40 -32.17
CA GLY A 253 -4.28 2.45 -32.46
C GLY A 253 -4.53 2.99 -33.88
N SER A 254 -4.68 4.31 -34.07
CA SER A 254 -4.96 4.94 -35.35
C SER A 254 -3.91 4.60 -36.41
N ASP A 255 -2.64 4.57 -36.03
CA ASP A 255 -1.50 4.28 -36.92
C ASP A 255 -1.24 2.80 -37.17
N ILE A 256 -1.88 1.90 -36.40
CA ILE A 256 -1.72 0.45 -36.53
C ILE A 256 -2.37 0.01 -37.86
N THR A 257 -1.71 -0.92 -38.53
CA THR A 257 -2.22 -1.53 -39.73
C THR A 257 -2.95 -2.81 -39.43
N TYR A 258 -4.16 -2.97 -39.89
CA TYR A 258 -5.04 -4.12 -39.71
C TYR A 258 -5.30 -4.83 -41.03
N SER A 259 -5.33 -6.15 -40.98
CA SER A 259 -5.61 -7.02 -42.13
C SER A 259 -6.96 -7.69 -41.99
N ILE A 260 -7.68 -7.74 -43.09
CA ILE A 260 -8.95 -8.47 -43.22
C ILE A 260 -8.66 -9.76 -43.99
N PHE A 261 -9.05 -10.88 -43.35
CA PHE A 261 -8.97 -12.23 -43.90
C PHE A 261 -10.36 -12.74 -44.25
N SER A 262 -10.49 -13.55 -45.31
CA SER A 262 -11.76 -14.17 -45.72
C SER A 262 -11.56 -15.58 -46.23
N ASN A 263 -12.56 -16.44 -45.99
CA ASN A 263 -12.70 -17.74 -46.65
C ASN A 263 -13.94 -17.80 -47.57
N GLY A 264 -14.48 -16.63 -47.93
CA GLY A 264 -15.67 -16.48 -48.75
C GLY A 264 -16.98 -16.42 -47.95
N ASN A 265 -17.02 -16.95 -46.73
CA ASN A 265 -18.20 -16.92 -45.86
C ASN A 265 -18.02 -16.04 -44.61
N ASN A 266 -16.82 -15.96 -44.12
CA ASN A 266 -16.46 -15.22 -42.89
C ASN A 266 -15.37 -14.20 -43.20
N TYR A 267 -15.44 -13.05 -42.53
CA TYR A 267 -14.41 -12.01 -42.61
C TYR A 267 -13.88 -11.74 -41.19
N LEU A 268 -12.54 -11.83 -41.00
CA LEU A 268 -11.87 -11.61 -39.73
C LEU A 268 -10.90 -10.44 -39.86
N LEU A 269 -10.91 -9.55 -38.86
CA LEU A 269 -10.04 -8.39 -38.76
C LEU A 269 -9.08 -8.53 -37.57
N ILE A 270 -7.78 -8.38 -37.84
CA ILE A 270 -6.70 -8.50 -36.85
C ILE A 270 -5.55 -7.55 -37.26
N ALA A 271 -4.75 -7.08 -36.29
CA ALA A 271 -3.56 -6.30 -36.59
C ALA A 271 -2.54 -7.11 -37.42
N GLU A 272 -1.97 -6.49 -38.43
CA GLU A 272 -1.03 -7.09 -39.39
C GLU A 272 0.15 -7.80 -38.68
N ASN A 273 0.73 -7.13 -37.67
CA ASN A 273 1.90 -7.61 -36.94
C ASN A 273 1.62 -8.81 -36.03
N THR A 274 0.33 -9.13 -35.78
CA THR A 274 -0.06 -10.24 -34.89
C THR A 274 -0.49 -11.49 -35.68
N VAL A 275 -0.61 -11.43 -36.98
CA VAL A 275 -1.10 -12.51 -37.88
C VAL A 275 -0.33 -13.81 -37.65
N GLU A 276 1.00 -13.76 -37.52
CA GLU A 276 1.82 -14.98 -37.36
C GLU A 276 1.49 -15.75 -36.06
N LYS A 277 1.01 -15.08 -35.01
CA LYS A 277 0.56 -15.70 -33.77
C LYS A 277 -0.74 -16.50 -33.92
N TYR A 278 -1.49 -16.21 -34.96
CA TYR A 278 -2.81 -16.80 -35.29
C TYR A 278 -2.78 -17.61 -36.59
N LYS A 279 -1.61 -17.97 -37.08
CA LYS A 279 -1.43 -18.64 -38.36
C LYS A 279 -2.21 -19.94 -38.48
N ASN A 280 -2.27 -20.73 -37.40
CA ASN A 280 -3.00 -22.00 -37.40
C ASN A 280 -4.51 -21.78 -37.49
N GLU A 281 -5.01 -20.80 -36.74
CA GLU A 281 -6.45 -20.47 -36.66
C GLU A 281 -6.93 -19.76 -37.95
N LEU A 282 -6.03 -19.11 -38.70
CA LEU A 282 -6.29 -18.46 -39.98
C LEU A 282 -6.03 -19.38 -41.18
N GLU A 283 -5.68 -20.65 -40.98
CA GLU A 283 -5.46 -21.60 -42.05
C GLU A 283 -6.70 -21.70 -42.95
N GLY A 284 -6.52 -21.59 -44.28
CA GLY A 284 -7.60 -21.61 -45.28
C GLY A 284 -8.31 -20.26 -45.48
N MET A 285 -7.86 -19.19 -44.84
CA MET A 285 -8.32 -17.84 -45.09
C MET A 285 -7.31 -17.04 -45.93
N GLU A 286 -7.80 -16.23 -46.86
CA GLU A 286 -6.98 -15.35 -47.69
C GLU A 286 -7.03 -13.92 -47.16
N LYS A 287 -5.88 -13.26 -47.12
CA LYS A 287 -5.81 -11.82 -46.85
C LYS A 287 -6.34 -11.05 -48.02
N ILE A 288 -7.47 -10.35 -47.83
CA ILE A 288 -8.17 -9.64 -48.90
C ILE A 288 -7.95 -8.14 -48.89
N LYS A 289 -7.69 -7.52 -47.74
CA LYS A 289 -7.56 -6.07 -47.56
C LYS A 289 -6.70 -5.71 -46.36
N THR A 290 -6.07 -4.56 -46.45
CA THR A 290 -5.35 -3.91 -45.36
C THR A 290 -5.90 -2.51 -45.17
N ILE A 291 -6.11 -2.10 -43.91
CA ILE A 291 -6.63 -0.79 -43.53
C ILE A 291 -5.83 -0.22 -42.36
N LYS A 292 -5.88 1.11 -42.19
CA LYS A 292 -5.37 1.78 -41.01
C LYS A 292 -6.42 1.81 -39.90
N GLY A 293 -5.97 1.85 -38.62
CA GLY A 293 -6.86 1.88 -37.46
C GLY A 293 -7.79 3.09 -37.47
N GLU A 294 -7.35 4.23 -38.01
CA GLU A 294 -8.17 5.43 -38.14
C GLU A 294 -9.52 5.18 -38.85
N ILE A 295 -9.59 4.19 -39.78
CA ILE A 295 -10.80 3.83 -40.51
C ILE A 295 -11.80 3.09 -39.60
N LEU A 296 -11.33 2.49 -38.53
CA LEU A 296 -12.15 1.73 -37.56
C LEU A 296 -12.76 2.62 -36.48
N ILE A 297 -12.16 3.78 -36.19
CA ILE A 297 -12.60 4.68 -35.14
C ILE A 297 -14.03 5.16 -35.40
N GLY A 298 -14.86 5.09 -34.35
CA GLY A 298 -16.27 5.46 -34.40
C GLY A 298 -17.23 4.39 -34.94
N LYS A 299 -16.71 3.31 -35.55
CA LYS A 299 -17.57 2.21 -36.00
C LYS A 299 -18.19 1.48 -34.83
N SER A 300 -19.47 1.10 -34.96
CA SER A 300 -20.21 0.37 -33.98
C SER A 300 -20.09 -1.15 -34.18
N TYR A 301 -20.25 -1.90 -33.08
CA TYR A 301 -20.24 -3.34 -33.11
C TYR A 301 -21.37 -3.92 -32.24
N LYS A 302 -21.71 -5.18 -32.46
CA LYS A 302 -22.69 -5.89 -31.67
C LYS A 302 -22.08 -6.39 -30.36
N PRO A 303 -22.66 -6.05 -29.20
CA PRO A 303 -22.17 -6.57 -27.91
C PRO A 303 -22.27 -8.10 -27.85
N ILE A 304 -21.35 -8.74 -27.13
CA ILE A 304 -21.35 -10.19 -26.89
C ILE A 304 -22.43 -10.55 -25.83
N PHE A 305 -22.61 -9.66 -24.84
CA PHE A 305 -23.60 -9.78 -23.78
C PHE A 305 -24.51 -8.56 -23.79
N ASP A 306 -25.79 -8.78 -23.49
CA ASP A 306 -26.82 -7.74 -23.58
C ASP A 306 -27.04 -6.95 -22.27
N TYR A 307 -26.29 -7.24 -21.20
CA TYR A 307 -26.51 -6.66 -19.85
C TYR A 307 -26.53 -5.13 -19.84
N PHE A 308 -25.70 -4.49 -20.65
CA PHE A 308 -25.55 -3.03 -20.71
C PHE A 308 -25.84 -2.46 -22.09
N SER A 309 -26.67 -3.13 -22.88
CA SER A 309 -26.98 -2.75 -24.30
C SER A 309 -27.59 -1.37 -24.45
N ASP A 310 -28.17 -0.81 -23.38
CA ASP A 310 -28.77 0.53 -23.33
C ASP A 310 -27.80 1.64 -22.89
N THR A 311 -26.52 1.30 -22.70
CA THR A 311 -25.52 2.28 -22.24
C THR A 311 -25.23 3.33 -23.33
N GLU A 312 -25.42 4.60 -22.95
CA GLU A 312 -25.20 5.72 -23.86
C GLU A 312 -23.76 5.77 -24.36
N ASN A 313 -23.58 6.05 -25.66
CA ASN A 313 -22.29 6.15 -26.34
C ASN A 313 -21.42 4.86 -26.34
N ALA A 314 -21.91 3.73 -25.85
CA ALA A 314 -21.18 2.46 -25.82
C ALA A 314 -21.14 1.75 -27.18
N PHE A 315 -20.45 0.60 -27.21
CA PHE A 315 -20.35 -0.37 -28.30
C PHE A 315 -19.82 0.21 -29.62
N ARG A 316 -18.80 1.06 -29.52
CA ARG A 316 -18.05 1.61 -30.65
C ARG A 316 -16.55 1.45 -30.42
N ILE A 317 -15.83 1.53 -31.56
CA ILE A 317 -14.36 1.47 -31.55
C ILE A 317 -13.82 2.86 -31.26
N LEU A 318 -12.93 2.96 -30.27
CA LEU A 318 -12.28 4.19 -29.82
C LEU A 318 -10.80 4.18 -30.18
N GLU A 319 -10.19 5.36 -30.31
CA GLU A 319 -8.75 5.51 -30.36
C GLU A 319 -8.13 5.44 -29.00
N ALA A 320 -7.01 4.70 -28.87
CA ALA A 320 -6.23 4.69 -27.64
C ALA A 320 -4.74 4.47 -27.89
N ASP A 321 -3.90 5.34 -27.31
CA ASP A 321 -2.44 5.34 -27.50
C ASP A 321 -1.74 4.12 -26.88
N PHE A 322 -2.37 3.46 -25.92
CA PHE A 322 -1.81 2.28 -25.25
C PHE A 322 -1.96 0.98 -26.06
N VAL A 323 -2.75 0.99 -27.14
CA VAL A 323 -2.91 -0.18 -28.01
C VAL A 323 -1.60 -0.49 -28.71
N ASN A 324 -1.12 -1.73 -28.57
CA ASN A 324 0.09 -2.20 -29.20
C ASN A 324 -0.14 -3.56 -29.88
N THR A 325 0.88 -4.09 -30.53
CA THR A 325 0.86 -5.38 -31.24
C THR A 325 1.87 -6.39 -30.70
N GLU A 326 2.43 -6.11 -29.52
CA GLU A 326 3.38 -7.01 -28.88
C GLU A 326 2.68 -8.26 -28.33
N GLU A 327 1.46 -8.07 -27.78
CA GLU A 327 0.59 -9.14 -27.30
C GLU A 327 -0.81 -9.01 -27.93
N GLY A 328 -1.57 -10.12 -27.85
CA GLY A 328 -2.95 -10.16 -28.33
C GLY A 328 -3.11 -9.93 -29.84
N THR A 329 -4.20 -9.28 -30.21
CA THR A 329 -4.66 -9.07 -31.58
C THR A 329 -4.46 -7.65 -32.12
N GLY A 330 -3.93 -6.74 -31.27
CA GLY A 330 -3.84 -5.30 -31.60
C GLY A 330 -5.17 -4.56 -31.50
N ILE A 331 -6.20 -5.19 -30.92
CA ILE A 331 -7.50 -4.60 -30.63
C ILE A 331 -7.83 -4.97 -29.20
N VAL A 332 -8.15 -3.98 -28.37
CA VAL A 332 -8.34 -4.16 -26.93
C VAL A 332 -9.82 -4.07 -26.56
N HIS A 333 -10.29 -5.05 -25.80
CA HIS A 333 -11.57 -5.02 -25.12
C HIS A 333 -11.53 -4.01 -23.97
N MET A 334 -12.51 -3.13 -23.88
CA MET A 334 -12.58 -2.11 -22.85
C MET A 334 -13.77 -2.32 -21.92
N ALA A 335 -13.46 -2.41 -20.61
CA ALA A 335 -14.42 -2.48 -19.52
C ALA A 335 -14.07 -1.40 -18.48
N PRO A 336 -14.66 -0.19 -18.57
CA PRO A 336 -14.25 0.98 -17.79
C PRO A 336 -14.42 0.82 -16.27
N GLY A 337 -15.10 -0.22 -15.82
CA GLY A 337 -15.18 -0.58 -14.39
C GLY A 337 -13.96 -1.37 -13.88
N PHE A 338 -13.07 -1.86 -14.78
CA PHE A 338 -12.04 -2.84 -14.44
C PHE A 338 -10.65 -2.53 -15.02
N GLY A 339 -10.54 -1.59 -15.98
CA GLY A 339 -9.29 -1.08 -16.51
C GLY A 339 -9.12 0.42 -16.23
N GLU A 340 -7.96 0.85 -15.70
CA GLU A 340 -7.69 2.28 -15.44
C GLU A 340 -7.66 3.08 -16.77
N ASP A 341 -6.94 2.57 -17.75
CA ASP A 341 -6.85 3.20 -19.08
C ASP A 341 -8.21 3.13 -19.79
N ASP A 342 -8.95 2.02 -19.64
CA ASP A 342 -10.31 1.87 -20.15
C ASP A 342 -11.25 2.93 -19.58
N GLN A 343 -11.16 3.17 -18.27
CA GLN A 343 -11.96 4.20 -17.60
C GLN A 343 -11.68 5.59 -18.17
N ILE A 344 -10.41 5.95 -18.31
CA ILE A 344 -10.00 7.27 -18.81
C ILE A 344 -10.52 7.50 -20.24
N VAL A 345 -10.31 6.53 -21.13
CA VAL A 345 -10.73 6.63 -22.54
C VAL A 345 -12.25 6.60 -22.67
N CYS A 346 -12.94 5.72 -21.93
CA CYS A 346 -14.39 5.64 -21.96
C CYS A 346 -15.06 6.92 -21.41
N GLU A 347 -14.62 7.43 -20.25
CA GLU A 347 -15.15 8.67 -19.65
C GLU A 347 -14.95 9.87 -20.60
N SER A 348 -13.78 9.98 -21.25
CA SER A 348 -13.49 11.07 -22.21
C SER A 348 -14.38 11.02 -23.47
N ASN A 349 -14.94 9.84 -23.77
CA ASN A 349 -15.87 9.61 -24.86
C ASN A 349 -17.36 9.56 -24.43
N GLY A 350 -17.65 9.94 -23.17
CA GLY A 350 -19.00 10.00 -22.62
C GLY A 350 -19.63 8.63 -22.34
N ILE A 351 -18.81 7.58 -22.14
CA ILE A 351 -19.26 6.24 -21.77
C ILE A 351 -19.15 6.12 -20.23
N PRO A 352 -20.25 5.84 -19.52
CA PRO A 352 -20.25 5.74 -18.06
C PRO A 352 -19.54 4.48 -17.58
N VAL A 353 -19.01 4.54 -16.34
CA VAL A 353 -18.39 3.41 -15.68
C VAL A 353 -19.45 2.42 -15.19
N LYS A 354 -19.29 1.14 -15.51
CA LYS A 354 -20.10 0.03 -15.01
C LYS A 354 -19.17 -0.94 -14.26
N SER A 355 -19.48 -1.21 -12.99
CA SER A 355 -18.69 -2.11 -12.15
C SER A 355 -19.60 -3.08 -11.38
N PRO A 356 -20.20 -4.07 -12.07
CA PRO A 356 -21.18 -5.00 -11.51
C PRO A 356 -20.53 -6.11 -10.69
N VAL A 357 -19.65 -5.74 -9.76
CA VAL A 357 -18.92 -6.65 -8.87
C VAL A 357 -18.99 -6.09 -7.45
N ASP A 358 -19.44 -6.92 -6.50
CA ASP A 358 -19.61 -6.56 -5.10
C ASP A 358 -18.26 -6.40 -4.35
N SER A 359 -18.32 -6.17 -3.03
CA SER A 359 -17.13 -6.01 -2.18
C SER A 359 -16.30 -7.31 -2.06
N ARG A 360 -16.91 -8.47 -2.25
CA ARG A 360 -16.28 -9.80 -2.18
C ARG A 360 -15.78 -10.32 -3.52
N GLY A 361 -15.88 -9.52 -4.57
CA GLY A 361 -15.46 -9.91 -5.90
C GLY A 361 -16.46 -10.78 -6.66
N ASN A 362 -17.71 -10.85 -6.20
CA ASN A 362 -18.75 -11.61 -6.88
C ASN A 362 -19.57 -10.72 -7.81
N PHE A 363 -20.07 -11.28 -8.89
CA PHE A 363 -21.00 -10.57 -9.75
C PHE A 363 -22.30 -10.21 -9.02
N THR A 364 -22.78 -9.00 -9.27
CA THR A 364 -24.08 -8.51 -8.79
C THR A 364 -25.21 -8.97 -9.72
N SER A 365 -26.46 -8.70 -9.33
CA SER A 365 -27.64 -9.00 -10.15
C SER A 365 -27.68 -8.29 -11.51
N GLU A 366 -26.83 -7.28 -11.74
CA GLU A 366 -26.67 -6.65 -13.07
C GLU A 366 -26.12 -7.64 -14.12
N ILE A 367 -25.38 -8.68 -13.67
CA ILE A 367 -24.91 -9.79 -14.50
C ILE A 367 -25.63 -11.07 -14.06
N SER A 368 -26.92 -11.12 -14.34
CA SER A 368 -27.86 -12.10 -13.78
C SER A 368 -27.46 -13.57 -13.97
N ASP A 369 -26.81 -13.93 -15.08
CA ASP A 369 -26.42 -15.32 -15.37
C ASP A 369 -25.25 -15.80 -14.49
N TYR A 370 -24.50 -14.88 -13.87
CA TYR A 370 -23.34 -15.16 -13.03
C TYR A 370 -23.47 -14.54 -11.63
N GLU A 371 -24.67 -14.08 -11.24
CA GLU A 371 -24.93 -13.46 -9.94
C GLU A 371 -24.41 -14.32 -8.78
N GLY A 372 -23.67 -13.70 -7.87
CA GLY A 372 -23.09 -14.34 -6.68
C GLY A 372 -21.86 -15.20 -6.95
N MET A 373 -21.41 -15.37 -8.20
CA MET A 373 -20.18 -16.08 -8.52
C MET A 373 -18.97 -15.16 -8.38
N LEU A 374 -17.89 -15.68 -7.76
CA LEU A 374 -16.58 -15.00 -7.77
C LEU A 374 -16.10 -14.87 -9.21
N VAL A 375 -15.60 -13.67 -9.57
CA VAL A 375 -15.21 -13.36 -10.96
C VAL A 375 -14.21 -14.35 -11.55
N PHE A 376 -13.26 -14.88 -10.76
CA PHE A 376 -12.31 -15.89 -11.22
C PHE A 376 -12.99 -17.23 -11.53
N ASP A 377 -13.98 -17.62 -10.75
CA ASP A 377 -14.74 -18.87 -10.94
C ASP A 377 -15.66 -18.76 -12.15
N ALA A 378 -16.19 -17.58 -12.43
CA ALA A 378 -17.05 -17.31 -13.58
C ALA A 378 -16.34 -17.45 -14.94
N ASN A 379 -15.01 -17.34 -14.98
CA ASN A 379 -14.24 -17.49 -16.22
C ASN A 379 -14.62 -18.76 -17.00
N LYS A 380 -14.73 -19.88 -16.30
CA LYS A 380 -15.06 -21.18 -16.91
C LYS A 380 -16.45 -21.18 -17.57
N GLU A 381 -17.43 -20.60 -16.92
CA GLU A 381 -18.80 -20.57 -17.44
C GLU A 381 -18.95 -19.55 -18.59
N ILE A 382 -18.25 -18.43 -18.50
CA ILE A 382 -18.16 -17.43 -19.58
C ILE A 382 -17.51 -18.03 -20.82
N ILE A 383 -16.41 -18.76 -20.69
CA ILE A 383 -15.75 -19.43 -21.83
C ILE A 383 -16.68 -20.45 -22.50
N LYS A 384 -17.41 -21.25 -21.73
CA LYS A 384 -18.43 -22.18 -22.27
C LYS A 384 -19.53 -21.44 -23.03
N TYR A 385 -20.01 -20.32 -22.50
CA TYR A 385 -21.00 -19.49 -23.17
C TYR A 385 -20.48 -19.00 -24.52
N LEU A 386 -19.25 -18.45 -24.57
CA LEU A 386 -18.60 -17.95 -25.78
C LEU A 386 -18.45 -19.06 -26.83
N ASP A 387 -18.03 -20.24 -26.41
CA ASP A 387 -17.88 -21.41 -27.30
C ASP A 387 -19.24 -21.86 -27.87
N SER A 388 -20.23 -22.01 -27.01
CA SER A 388 -21.60 -22.42 -27.40
C SER A 388 -22.27 -21.48 -28.42
N ARG A 389 -21.87 -20.22 -28.42
CA ARG A 389 -22.38 -19.18 -29.35
C ARG A 389 -21.48 -18.97 -30.56
N ASN A 390 -20.40 -19.78 -30.73
CA ASN A 390 -19.40 -19.61 -31.76
C ASN A 390 -18.73 -18.22 -31.80
N ILE A 391 -18.63 -17.60 -30.63
CA ILE A 391 -17.95 -16.31 -30.40
C ILE A 391 -16.48 -16.53 -30.04
N LEU A 392 -16.16 -17.63 -29.37
CA LEU A 392 -14.81 -18.02 -29.05
C LEU A 392 -14.03 -18.36 -30.31
N PHE A 393 -12.92 -17.68 -30.55
CA PHE A 393 -12.02 -17.93 -31.67
C PHE A 393 -10.82 -18.79 -31.26
N LYS A 394 -10.21 -18.47 -30.11
CA LYS A 394 -9.09 -19.20 -29.52
C LYS A 394 -9.19 -19.18 -28.00
N HIS A 395 -8.77 -20.29 -27.38
CA HIS A 395 -8.61 -20.39 -25.92
C HIS A 395 -7.25 -21.00 -25.62
N GLU A 396 -6.49 -20.41 -24.70
CA GLU A 396 -5.17 -20.87 -24.28
C GLU A 396 -4.93 -20.58 -22.80
N GLU A 397 -4.01 -21.30 -22.18
CA GLU A 397 -3.50 -20.96 -20.86
C GLU A 397 -2.37 -19.95 -21.02
N TYR A 398 -2.42 -18.87 -20.26
CA TYR A 398 -1.46 -17.78 -20.31
C TYR A 398 -0.78 -17.60 -18.96
N SER A 399 0.56 -17.81 -18.94
CA SER A 399 1.38 -17.59 -17.74
C SER A 399 1.89 -16.16 -17.73
N HIS A 400 1.60 -15.45 -16.66
CA HIS A 400 2.02 -14.07 -16.48
C HIS A 400 2.28 -13.72 -15.01
N SER A 401 3.04 -12.66 -14.81
CA SER A 401 3.26 -12.09 -13.48
C SER A 401 2.05 -11.27 -13.05
N TYR A 402 1.36 -11.69 -12.00
CA TYR A 402 0.07 -11.12 -11.56
C TYR A 402 0.14 -10.57 -10.13
N PRO A 403 -0.47 -9.42 -9.83
CA PRO A 403 -0.44 -8.82 -8.50
C PRO A 403 -1.33 -9.59 -7.52
N HIS A 404 -0.75 -9.89 -6.35
CA HIS A 404 -1.44 -10.52 -5.22
C HIS A 404 -1.47 -9.56 -4.03
N SER A 405 -2.47 -9.73 -3.19
CA SER A 405 -2.54 -9.02 -1.93
C SER A 405 -1.40 -9.47 -1.01
N TRP A 406 -0.58 -8.52 -0.58
CA TRP A 406 0.53 -8.78 0.33
C TRP A 406 0.11 -9.30 1.71
N ARG A 407 -1.21 -9.26 2.00
CA ARG A 407 -1.80 -9.67 3.27
C ARG A 407 -2.60 -10.98 3.17
N THR A 408 -3.39 -11.14 2.10
CA THR A 408 -4.28 -12.29 1.97
C THR A 408 -3.69 -13.38 1.08
N ASP A 409 -2.57 -13.11 0.40
CA ASP A 409 -1.96 -13.98 -0.62
C ASP A 409 -2.85 -14.25 -1.84
N GLU A 410 -4.05 -13.69 -1.89
CA GLU A 410 -5.00 -13.87 -2.99
C GLU A 410 -4.72 -12.89 -4.15
N PRO A 411 -5.02 -13.29 -5.40
CA PRO A 411 -4.89 -12.40 -6.55
C PRO A 411 -5.81 -11.20 -6.40
N LEU A 412 -5.32 -10.03 -6.76
CA LEU A 412 -6.11 -8.80 -6.76
C LEU A 412 -7.06 -8.77 -7.96
N ILE A 413 -8.16 -8.06 -7.83
CA ILE A 413 -8.93 -7.58 -8.97
C ILE A 413 -8.70 -6.08 -9.13
N TYR A 414 -8.90 -5.57 -10.33
CA TYR A 414 -9.00 -4.13 -10.56
C TYR A 414 -10.47 -3.79 -10.70
N LYS A 415 -10.97 -2.83 -9.94
CA LYS A 415 -12.37 -2.38 -10.05
C LYS A 415 -12.52 -0.91 -9.69
N ALA A 416 -13.50 -0.26 -10.27
CA ALA A 416 -13.85 1.11 -9.91
C ALA A 416 -14.43 1.15 -8.49
N VAL A 417 -13.78 1.92 -7.62
CA VAL A 417 -14.16 2.11 -6.22
C VAL A 417 -14.12 3.60 -5.90
N ASN A 418 -15.16 4.09 -5.23
CA ASN A 418 -15.12 5.45 -4.70
C ASN A 418 -14.08 5.54 -3.58
N SER A 419 -13.18 6.50 -3.66
CA SER A 419 -12.07 6.63 -2.72
C SER A 419 -11.65 8.09 -2.58
N TRP A 420 -11.03 8.41 -1.43
CA TRP A 420 -10.40 9.69 -1.17
C TRP A 420 -8.94 9.64 -1.59
N PHE A 421 -8.47 10.70 -2.24
CA PHE A 421 -7.12 10.78 -2.80
C PHE A 421 -6.39 12.03 -2.34
N VAL A 422 -5.09 11.88 -2.10
CA VAL A 422 -4.15 13.01 -2.12
C VAL A 422 -3.66 13.17 -3.57
N GLU A 423 -3.81 14.35 -4.14
CA GLU A 423 -3.43 14.68 -5.52
C GLU A 423 -1.92 14.92 -5.63
N VAL A 424 -1.16 13.82 -5.47
CA VAL A 424 0.32 13.81 -5.44
C VAL A 424 0.91 14.33 -6.75
N THR A 425 0.22 14.10 -7.84
CA THR A 425 0.62 14.55 -9.20
C THR A 425 0.81 16.06 -9.29
N LYS A 426 0.14 16.86 -8.47
CA LYS A 426 0.28 18.33 -8.42
C LYS A 426 1.64 18.81 -7.87
N PHE A 427 2.29 18.02 -7.02
CA PHE A 427 3.55 18.40 -6.38
C PHE A 427 4.66 17.34 -6.51
N ARG A 428 4.47 16.36 -7.38
CA ARG A 428 5.42 15.27 -7.67
C ARG A 428 6.81 15.78 -8.04
N ASP A 429 6.89 16.81 -8.90
CA ASP A 429 8.15 17.39 -9.33
C ASP A 429 8.87 18.06 -8.16
N ARG A 430 8.11 18.72 -7.26
CA ARG A 430 8.66 19.30 -6.04
C ARG A 430 9.23 18.26 -5.09
N MET A 431 8.59 17.09 -4.94
CA MET A 431 9.16 15.97 -4.18
C MET A 431 10.51 15.53 -4.77
N SER A 432 10.61 15.44 -6.10
CA SER A 432 11.83 15.06 -6.79
C SER A 432 12.96 16.08 -6.55
N GLU A 433 12.67 17.37 -6.57
CA GLU A 433 13.64 18.45 -6.23
C GLU A 433 14.12 18.35 -4.77
N LEU A 434 13.19 18.19 -3.83
CA LEU A 434 13.50 18.07 -2.41
C LEU A 434 14.33 16.82 -2.10
N ASN A 435 14.10 15.72 -2.80
CA ASN A 435 14.89 14.49 -2.68
C ASN A 435 16.38 14.72 -2.99
N GLN A 436 16.71 15.68 -3.87
CA GLN A 436 18.12 15.97 -4.18
C GLN A 436 18.88 16.54 -2.98
N GLN A 437 18.19 17.11 -1.99
CA GLN A 437 18.76 17.63 -0.75
C GLN A 437 19.05 16.54 0.29
N ILE A 438 18.55 15.33 0.09
CA ILE A 438 18.72 14.20 1.00
C ILE A 438 20.02 13.47 0.69
N ASN A 439 20.80 13.17 1.73
CA ASN A 439 21.96 12.30 1.64
C ASN A 439 21.55 10.84 1.81
N TRP A 440 21.47 10.10 0.71
CA TRP A 440 21.14 8.69 0.70
C TRP A 440 22.37 7.78 0.83
N ILE A 441 22.27 6.75 1.63
CA ILE A 441 23.26 5.70 1.81
C ILE A 441 22.60 4.33 1.58
N PRO A 442 22.98 3.61 0.52
CA PRO A 442 23.89 4.01 -0.55
C PRO A 442 23.31 5.07 -1.49
N ASN A 443 24.18 5.89 -2.06
CA ASN A 443 23.79 7.08 -2.84
C ASN A 443 22.94 6.77 -4.08
N HIS A 444 23.08 5.59 -4.67
CA HIS A 444 22.29 5.20 -5.87
C HIS A 444 20.77 5.11 -5.61
N ILE A 445 20.33 5.07 -4.35
CA ILE A 445 18.90 5.09 -4.00
C ILE A 445 18.28 6.43 -4.40
N LYS A 446 19.02 7.54 -4.28
CA LYS A 446 18.54 8.90 -4.56
C LYS A 446 17.89 9.03 -5.92
N ASP A 447 18.60 8.65 -6.99
CA ASP A 447 18.12 8.74 -8.37
C ASP A 447 17.59 7.39 -8.89
N GLY A 448 17.94 6.31 -8.20
CA GLY A 448 17.52 4.94 -8.50
C GLY A 448 16.13 4.60 -7.97
N ALA A 449 16.09 3.79 -6.90
CA ALA A 449 14.83 3.24 -6.39
C ALA A 449 13.87 4.35 -5.94
N PHE A 450 14.35 5.34 -5.18
CA PHE A 450 13.48 6.40 -4.67
C PHE A 450 13.18 7.48 -5.71
N GLY A 451 14.19 7.98 -6.42
CA GLY A 451 14.01 9.04 -7.42
C GLY A 451 13.08 8.64 -8.55
N ARG A 452 13.24 7.43 -9.11
CA ARG A 452 12.32 6.89 -10.13
C ARG A 452 10.91 6.69 -9.61
N TRP A 453 10.77 6.29 -8.34
CA TRP A 453 9.46 6.17 -7.72
C TRP A 453 8.76 7.52 -7.58
N LEU A 454 9.47 8.56 -7.13
CA LEU A 454 8.92 9.91 -7.00
C LEU A 454 8.51 10.49 -8.35
N SER A 455 9.35 10.36 -9.38
CA SER A 455 9.05 10.88 -10.72
C SER A 455 7.84 10.20 -11.39
N GLY A 456 7.56 8.95 -11.04
CA GLY A 456 6.40 8.19 -11.49
C GLY A 456 5.22 8.18 -10.51
N ALA A 457 5.26 8.99 -9.43
CA ALA A 457 4.23 8.97 -8.41
C ALA A 457 2.85 9.33 -8.96
N ARG A 458 1.85 8.56 -8.56
CA ARG A 458 0.43 8.75 -8.87
C ARG A 458 -0.28 9.30 -7.65
N ASP A 459 -1.53 9.73 -7.82
CA ASP A 459 -2.38 10.14 -6.71
C ASP A 459 -2.56 8.99 -5.72
N TRP A 460 -2.47 9.33 -4.45
CA TRP A 460 -2.50 8.36 -3.36
C TRP A 460 -3.91 8.17 -2.82
N SER A 461 -4.47 6.97 -2.95
CA SER A 461 -5.72 6.57 -2.30
C SER A 461 -5.49 6.41 -0.79
N ILE A 462 -6.16 7.24 -0.01
CA ILE A 462 -6.00 7.32 1.45
C ILE A 462 -7.18 6.80 2.23
N SER A 463 -8.24 6.31 1.60
CA SER A 463 -9.39 5.71 2.28
C SER A 463 -9.35 4.20 2.25
N ARG A 464 -9.84 3.57 3.33
CA ARG A 464 -10.00 2.13 3.47
C ARG A 464 -11.41 1.81 3.97
N ASN A 465 -12.05 0.80 3.36
CA ASN A 465 -13.38 0.34 3.73
C ASN A 465 -13.31 -0.59 4.96
N ARG A 466 -12.70 -0.10 6.03
CA ARG A 466 -12.37 -0.86 7.24
C ARG A 466 -12.89 -0.14 8.49
N PHE A 467 -12.60 -0.69 9.67
CA PHE A 467 -13.18 -0.23 10.94
C PHE A 467 -12.15 0.33 11.92
N TRP A 468 -10.94 -0.25 11.95
CA TRP A 468 -9.90 0.07 12.91
C TRP A 468 -8.82 0.97 12.29
N GLY A 469 -8.92 2.27 12.52
CA GLY A 469 -8.03 3.30 12.00
C GLY A 469 -8.52 4.70 12.37
N THR A 470 -7.70 5.69 12.09
CA THR A 470 -8.13 7.09 12.18
C THR A 470 -9.25 7.35 11.17
N PRO A 471 -10.43 7.81 11.60
CA PRO A 471 -11.55 8.05 10.69
C PRO A 471 -11.25 9.21 9.73
N ILE A 472 -11.77 9.13 8.51
CA ILE A 472 -11.78 10.28 7.61
C ILE A 472 -12.68 11.36 8.23
N PRO A 473 -12.14 12.59 8.48
CA PRO A 473 -12.83 13.61 9.25
C PRO A 473 -13.80 14.43 8.39
N VAL A 474 -14.64 13.76 7.62
CA VAL A 474 -15.57 14.36 6.66
C VAL A 474 -17.00 14.01 7.02
N TRP A 475 -17.85 15.02 7.15
CA TRP A 475 -19.29 14.88 7.28
C TRP A 475 -19.96 15.38 6.02
N ARG A 476 -20.94 14.63 5.53
CA ARG A 476 -21.75 15.02 4.38
C ARG A 476 -23.23 14.96 4.71
N SER A 477 -24.00 15.75 3.98
CA SER A 477 -25.46 15.68 4.03
C SER A 477 -25.95 14.29 3.57
N ASP A 478 -26.89 13.72 4.31
CA ASP A 478 -27.61 12.50 3.93
C ASP A 478 -28.68 12.73 2.86
N ASN A 479 -28.91 13.99 2.50
CA ASN A 479 -29.89 14.39 1.48
C ASN A 479 -29.21 15.04 0.27
N PRO A 480 -29.26 14.44 -0.92
CA PRO A 480 -28.63 14.97 -2.12
C PRO A 480 -29.28 16.28 -2.64
N GLU A 481 -30.51 16.62 -2.20
CA GLU A 481 -31.14 17.90 -2.54
C GLU A 481 -30.48 19.09 -1.83
N PHE A 482 -29.83 18.83 -0.69
CA PHE A 482 -29.08 19.82 0.08
C PHE A 482 -27.62 19.34 0.27
N PRO A 483 -26.83 19.31 -0.82
CA PRO A 483 -25.46 18.77 -0.76
C PRO A 483 -24.57 19.69 0.07
N ARG A 484 -23.92 19.11 1.08
CA ARG A 484 -22.94 19.80 1.92
C ARG A 484 -21.85 18.83 2.37
N ILE A 485 -20.62 19.32 2.43
CA ILE A 485 -19.46 18.60 2.97
C ILE A 485 -18.76 19.51 3.96
N ASP A 486 -18.58 19.05 5.19
CA ASP A 486 -17.80 19.71 6.23
C ASP A 486 -16.61 18.82 6.62
N VAL A 487 -15.43 19.42 6.75
CA VAL A 487 -14.18 18.74 7.08
C VAL A 487 -13.61 19.34 8.36
N TYR A 488 -13.29 18.48 9.33
CA TYR A 488 -12.80 18.90 10.64
C TYR A 488 -11.34 18.52 10.83
N GLY A 489 -10.57 19.44 11.44
CA GLY A 489 -9.14 19.26 11.66
C GLY A 489 -8.74 19.27 13.14
N SER A 490 -9.70 19.39 14.07
CA SER A 490 -9.40 19.39 15.52
C SER A 490 -10.57 18.96 16.37
N LEU A 491 -10.26 18.55 17.60
CA LEU A 491 -11.28 18.28 18.62
C LEU A 491 -12.07 19.50 18.99
N ASP A 492 -11.46 20.70 18.95
CA ASP A 492 -12.13 21.98 19.23
C ASP A 492 -13.17 22.32 18.16
N GLU A 493 -12.87 22.05 16.88
CA GLU A 493 -13.84 22.22 15.77
C GLU A 493 -15.02 21.26 15.94
N LEU A 494 -14.75 20.00 16.28
CA LEU A 494 -15.81 19.01 16.53
C LEU A 494 -16.67 19.41 17.75
N GLU A 495 -16.06 19.79 18.86
CA GLU A 495 -16.79 20.23 20.05
C GLU A 495 -17.69 21.44 19.77
N LYS A 496 -17.19 22.41 19.01
CA LYS A 496 -17.93 23.61 18.63
C LYS A 496 -19.20 23.29 17.83
N ASP A 497 -19.10 22.36 16.87
CA ASP A 497 -20.19 22.09 15.93
C ASP A 497 -21.16 21.02 16.43
N PHE A 498 -20.68 20.05 17.21
CA PHE A 498 -21.49 18.95 17.72
C PHE A 498 -21.86 19.10 19.21
N GLY A 499 -21.27 20.07 19.93
CA GLY A 499 -21.54 20.31 21.35
C GLY A 499 -20.92 19.27 22.30
N VAL A 500 -20.11 18.35 21.78
CA VAL A 500 -19.43 17.30 22.55
C VAL A 500 -17.98 17.19 22.09
N ARG A 501 -17.03 17.22 23.03
CA ARG A 501 -15.63 16.94 22.75
C ARG A 501 -15.39 15.44 22.74
N PRO A 502 -14.99 14.83 21.61
CA PRO A 502 -14.72 13.41 21.60
C PRO A 502 -13.55 13.03 22.53
N SER A 503 -13.71 11.98 23.29
CA SER A 503 -12.61 11.35 24.06
C SER A 503 -11.93 10.20 23.31
N ASP A 504 -12.52 9.77 22.19
CA ASP A 504 -12.01 8.75 21.29
C ASP A 504 -12.47 9.08 19.86
N LEU A 505 -11.56 9.03 18.89
CA LEU A 505 -11.89 9.26 17.48
C LEU A 505 -12.19 7.97 16.72
N HIS A 506 -12.03 6.80 17.34
CA HIS A 506 -12.33 5.53 16.66
C HIS A 506 -13.82 5.34 16.43
N ARG A 507 -14.14 4.57 15.40
CA ARG A 507 -15.49 4.04 15.18
C ARG A 507 -15.90 3.08 16.31
N PRO A 508 -17.16 3.01 16.71
CA PRO A 508 -18.28 3.80 16.19
C PRO A 508 -18.47 5.15 16.91
N ALA A 509 -17.67 5.47 17.93
CA ALA A 509 -17.88 6.66 18.77
C ALA A 509 -17.94 7.97 17.94
N ILE A 510 -17.04 8.12 16.98
CA ILE A 510 -17.01 9.29 16.11
C ILE A 510 -18.21 9.35 15.15
N ASP A 511 -18.76 8.19 14.77
CA ASP A 511 -19.89 8.11 13.84
C ASP A 511 -21.20 8.57 14.50
N GLU A 512 -21.27 8.60 15.84
CA GLU A 512 -22.42 9.09 16.60
C GLU A 512 -22.54 10.63 16.56
N LEU A 513 -21.47 11.32 16.15
CA LEU A 513 -21.50 12.78 15.99
C LEU A 513 -22.26 13.15 14.72
N THR A 514 -23.53 13.50 14.90
CA THR A 514 -24.41 13.97 13.84
C THR A 514 -25.05 15.30 14.21
N ARG A 515 -25.40 16.11 13.23
CA ARG A 515 -26.10 17.39 13.42
C ARG A 515 -27.00 17.71 12.24
N PRO A 516 -28.03 18.56 12.40
CA PRO A 516 -28.81 19.02 11.26
C PRO A 516 -27.94 19.73 10.21
N ASN A 517 -28.27 19.50 8.94
CA ASN A 517 -27.65 20.23 7.84
C ASN A 517 -28.15 21.69 7.84
N PRO A 518 -27.27 22.69 8.02
CA PRO A 518 -27.69 24.09 8.05
C PRO A 518 -28.20 24.63 6.72
N ASP A 519 -27.94 23.95 5.61
CA ASP A 519 -28.37 24.32 4.27
C ASP A 519 -29.80 23.79 3.94
N ASP A 520 -30.32 22.90 4.79
CA ASP A 520 -31.69 22.39 4.68
C ASP A 520 -32.65 23.20 5.58
N PRO A 521 -33.49 24.12 5.01
CA PRO A 521 -34.43 24.91 5.81
C PRO A 521 -35.53 24.08 6.49
N SER A 522 -35.75 22.81 6.07
CA SER A 522 -36.70 21.91 6.71
C SER A 522 -36.15 21.28 8.00
N GLY A 523 -34.83 21.32 8.21
CA GLY A 523 -34.13 20.74 9.34
C GLY A 523 -34.19 19.19 9.40
N LYS A 524 -34.57 18.54 8.30
CA LYS A 524 -34.69 17.05 8.24
C LYS A 524 -33.41 16.36 7.82
N SER A 525 -32.61 17.02 6.98
CA SER A 525 -31.32 16.44 6.53
C SER A 525 -30.28 16.51 7.64
N MET A 526 -29.49 15.47 7.77
CA MET A 526 -28.43 15.37 8.76
C MET A 526 -27.05 15.39 8.11
N MET A 527 -26.10 15.98 8.80
CA MET A 527 -24.67 15.82 8.51
C MET A 527 -24.21 14.54 9.21
N VAL A 528 -23.77 13.56 8.40
CA VAL A 528 -23.29 12.27 8.86
C VAL A 528 -21.85 12.04 8.37
N ARG A 529 -21.03 11.36 9.17
CA ARG A 529 -19.66 11.07 8.80
C ARG A 529 -19.59 10.01 7.68
N VAL A 530 -18.62 10.16 6.77
CA VAL A 530 -18.29 9.10 5.78
C VAL A 530 -17.74 7.88 6.52
N GLU A 531 -18.05 6.67 6.03
CA GLU A 531 -17.76 5.43 6.80
C GLU A 531 -16.28 5.04 6.83
N GLU A 532 -15.50 5.50 5.88
CA GLU A 532 -14.11 5.08 5.67
C GLU A 532 -13.21 5.53 6.81
N VAL A 533 -12.12 4.78 6.97
CA VAL A 533 -10.95 5.16 7.79
C VAL A 533 -9.76 5.49 6.89
N LEU A 534 -8.79 6.19 7.42
CA LEU A 534 -7.55 6.51 6.71
C LEU A 534 -6.68 5.25 6.53
N ASP A 535 -5.89 5.25 5.48
CA ASP A 535 -4.77 4.35 5.29
C ASP A 535 -3.77 4.50 6.45
N CYS A 536 -3.34 3.41 7.08
CA CYS A 536 -2.35 3.44 8.16
C CYS A 536 -1.02 4.09 7.73
N TRP A 537 -0.72 4.09 6.44
CA TRP A 537 0.44 4.80 5.89
C TRP A 537 0.29 6.33 5.95
N PHE A 538 -0.92 6.86 5.94
CA PHE A 538 -1.15 8.28 6.19
C PHE A 538 -0.82 8.63 7.65
N GLU A 539 -1.18 7.75 8.56
CA GLU A 539 -0.89 7.92 9.99
C GLU A 539 0.61 7.80 10.27
N SER A 540 1.27 6.73 9.82
CA SER A 540 2.71 6.55 10.02
C SER A 540 3.53 7.62 9.30
N GLY A 541 3.08 8.09 8.13
CA GLY A 541 3.66 9.23 7.41
C GLY A 541 3.51 10.56 8.15
N SER A 542 2.53 10.69 9.05
CA SER A 542 2.30 11.86 9.91
C SER A 542 3.23 11.91 11.13
N MET A 543 4.04 10.88 11.36
CA MET A 543 4.85 10.75 12.57
C MET A 543 5.70 11.98 12.92
N PRO A 544 6.36 12.67 11.98
CA PRO A 544 7.22 13.81 12.32
C PRO A 544 6.53 14.86 13.19
N PHE A 545 5.28 15.13 12.95
CA PHE A 545 4.48 16.15 13.65
C PHE A 545 3.48 15.53 14.64
N ALA A 546 2.90 14.40 14.32
CA ALA A 546 1.87 13.78 15.15
C ALA A 546 2.43 13.22 16.48
N GLN A 547 3.68 12.72 16.50
CA GLN A 547 4.31 12.23 17.73
C GLN A 547 4.44 13.29 18.84
N VAL A 548 4.37 14.57 18.52
CA VAL A 548 4.47 15.69 19.46
C VAL A 548 3.19 16.51 19.53
N HIS A 549 2.10 16.01 18.95
CA HIS A 549 0.79 16.67 18.93
C HIS A 549 0.80 18.06 18.27
N TYR A 550 1.65 18.23 17.23
CA TYR A 550 1.65 19.44 16.44
C TYR A 550 0.38 19.53 15.56
N PRO A 551 -0.24 20.69 15.35
CA PRO A 551 0.19 22.03 15.78
C PRO A 551 -0.38 22.46 17.14
N PHE A 552 -1.13 21.60 17.84
CA PHE A 552 -1.87 21.94 19.06
C PHE A 552 -0.92 22.13 20.24
N GLU A 553 0.13 21.30 20.29
CA GLU A 553 1.19 21.37 21.29
C GLU A 553 2.57 21.34 20.61
N ASN A 554 3.61 21.66 21.37
CA ASN A 554 5.02 21.49 21.00
C ASN A 554 5.45 22.10 19.66
N LYS A 555 4.76 23.16 19.19
CA LYS A 555 5.08 23.81 17.91
C LYS A 555 6.54 24.26 17.83
N ALA A 556 7.08 24.89 18.87
CA ALA A 556 8.47 25.35 18.88
C ALA A 556 9.48 24.18 18.80
N TRP A 557 9.15 23.06 19.43
CA TRP A 557 9.95 21.85 19.30
C TRP A 557 9.95 21.34 17.87
N PHE A 558 8.78 21.18 17.26
CA PHE A 558 8.67 20.72 15.87
C PHE A 558 9.46 21.63 14.90
N ASP A 559 9.26 22.94 15.01
CA ASP A 559 9.91 23.92 14.13
C ASP A 559 11.46 23.83 14.18
N SER A 560 12.05 23.36 15.30
CA SER A 560 13.49 23.18 15.47
C SER A 560 13.99 21.77 15.19
N HIS A 561 13.09 20.76 15.12
CA HIS A 561 13.44 19.34 14.97
C HIS A 561 12.99 18.74 13.62
N PHE A 562 12.45 19.56 12.74
CA PHE A 562 12.05 19.16 11.40
C PHE A 562 12.82 19.98 10.33
N PRO A 563 13.39 19.34 9.31
CA PRO A 563 13.47 17.89 9.07
C PRO A 563 14.46 17.18 10.00
N ALA A 564 14.26 15.86 10.22
CA ALA A 564 15.16 15.05 11.03
C ALA A 564 16.58 14.98 10.45
N ASP A 565 17.58 14.78 11.31
CA ASP A 565 18.95 14.57 10.85
C ASP A 565 19.17 13.17 10.28
N PHE A 566 18.43 12.16 10.77
CA PHE A 566 18.67 10.77 10.41
C PHE A 566 17.44 9.89 10.47
N ILE A 567 17.34 8.97 9.49
CA ILE A 567 16.37 7.89 9.43
C ILE A 567 17.02 6.64 8.80
N VAL A 568 16.55 5.45 9.16
CA VAL A 568 16.99 4.19 8.54
C VAL A 568 15.86 3.18 8.48
N GLU A 569 15.70 2.55 7.32
CA GLU A 569 14.84 1.37 7.11
C GLU A 569 15.40 0.51 5.96
N TYR A 570 14.79 -0.67 5.71
CA TYR A 570 15.15 -1.47 4.56
C TYR A 570 14.66 -0.84 3.25
N ILE A 571 15.34 -1.16 2.15
CA ILE A 571 15.21 -0.46 0.86
C ILE A 571 13.76 -0.43 0.30
N ALA A 572 12.94 -1.44 0.58
CA ALA A 572 11.55 -1.45 0.11
C ALA A 572 10.71 -0.31 0.72
N GLN A 573 11.15 0.31 1.82
CA GLN A 573 10.50 1.49 2.40
C GLN A 573 10.63 2.74 1.52
N THR A 574 11.41 2.71 0.47
CA THR A 574 11.38 3.70 -0.62
C THR A 574 10.01 3.75 -1.31
N ARG A 575 9.23 2.67 -1.22
CA ARG A 575 7.83 2.56 -1.69
C ARG A 575 6.83 2.40 -0.53
N GLY A 576 7.21 2.74 0.68
CA GLY A 576 6.40 2.66 1.89
C GLY A 576 6.61 3.91 2.74
N TRP A 577 7.18 3.76 3.92
CA TRP A 577 7.26 4.85 4.90
C TRP A 577 8.09 6.05 4.44
N PHE A 578 9.25 5.86 3.78
CA PHE A 578 10.03 6.98 3.22
C PHE A 578 9.19 7.80 2.21
N TYR A 579 8.38 7.12 1.39
CA TYR A 579 7.52 7.77 0.41
C TYR A 579 6.41 8.57 1.08
N THR A 580 5.68 7.99 2.02
CA THR A 580 4.57 8.67 2.69
C THR A 580 5.03 9.85 3.55
N LEU A 581 6.20 9.72 4.21
CA LEU A 581 6.89 10.86 4.86
C LEU A 581 7.19 11.98 3.86
N MET A 582 7.70 11.64 2.67
CA MET A 582 8.03 12.62 1.63
C MET A 582 6.78 13.33 1.09
N VAL A 583 5.70 12.58 0.84
CA VAL A 583 4.42 13.14 0.37
C VAL A 583 3.88 14.15 1.37
N LEU A 584 3.70 13.75 2.64
CA LEU A 584 3.11 14.63 3.65
C LEU A 584 4.01 15.81 4.00
N SER A 585 5.33 15.61 4.09
CA SER A 585 6.28 16.70 4.36
C SER A 585 6.32 17.73 3.24
N THR A 586 6.30 17.29 1.99
CA THR A 586 6.24 18.20 0.84
C THR A 586 4.92 18.97 0.80
N ALA A 587 3.80 18.26 0.93
CA ALA A 587 2.47 18.87 0.80
C ALA A 587 2.13 19.83 1.95
N LEU A 588 2.54 19.51 3.18
CA LEU A 588 2.23 20.32 4.36
C LEU A 588 3.23 21.45 4.59
N PHE A 589 4.53 21.19 4.42
CA PHE A 589 5.63 22.05 4.89
C PHE A 589 6.59 22.52 3.79
N ASP A 590 6.42 22.07 2.54
CA ASP A 590 7.33 22.33 1.42
C ASP A 590 8.79 21.97 1.74
N SER A 591 9.00 20.84 2.41
CA SER A 591 10.31 20.38 2.88
C SER A 591 10.48 18.88 2.70
N HIS A 592 11.73 18.42 2.63
CA HIS A 592 12.06 17.01 2.79
C HIS A 592 11.90 16.59 4.26
N PRO A 593 11.55 15.32 4.57
CA PRO A 593 11.29 14.89 5.95
C PRO A 593 12.56 14.61 6.78
N PHE A 594 13.69 14.34 6.13
CA PHE A 594 14.95 13.96 6.76
C PHE A 594 16.15 14.35 5.88
N LYS A 595 17.30 14.62 6.52
CA LYS A 595 18.55 15.05 5.85
C LYS A 595 19.41 13.86 5.39
N ASN A 596 19.47 12.79 6.21
CA ASN A 596 20.25 11.59 5.92
C ASN A 596 19.39 10.35 6.06
N ALA A 597 19.43 9.46 5.07
CA ALA A 597 18.68 8.21 5.06
C ALA A 597 19.59 7.04 4.71
N ILE A 598 19.46 5.95 5.47
CA ILE A 598 20.05 4.66 5.12
C ILE A 598 18.94 3.73 4.62
N GLY A 599 19.11 3.21 3.39
CA GLY A 599 18.28 2.13 2.84
C GLY A 599 19.09 0.84 2.76
N HIS A 600 18.92 -0.05 3.74
CA HIS A 600 19.68 -1.30 3.75
C HIS A 600 18.99 -2.42 2.94
N GLY A 601 19.75 -3.47 2.58
CA GLY A 601 19.26 -4.65 1.90
C GLY A 601 18.40 -5.56 2.80
N VAL A 602 18.05 -6.72 2.31
CA VAL A 602 17.20 -7.71 2.98
C VAL A 602 18.03 -8.88 3.50
N VAL A 603 17.68 -9.38 4.68
CA VAL A 603 18.21 -10.64 5.19
C VAL A 603 17.38 -11.77 4.63
N VAL A 604 18.04 -12.72 3.95
CA VAL A 604 17.42 -13.87 3.26
C VAL A 604 18.02 -15.17 3.76
N ASP A 605 17.37 -16.30 3.47
CA ASP A 605 17.92 -17.62 3.74
C ASP A 605 18.95 -18.06 2.67
N GLU A 606 19.51 -19.24 2.83
CA GLU A 606 20.50 -19.84 1.91
C GLU A 606 20.01 -20.03 0.47
N THR A 607 18.70 -19.95 0.23
CA THR A 607 18.08 -20.04 -1.10
C THR A 607 17.80 -18.68 -1.72
N GLY A 608 18.09 -17.58 -1.01
CA GLY A 608 17.73 -16.22 -1.39
C GLY A 608 16.28 -15.84 -1.09
N SER A 609 15.55 -16.73 -0.38
CA SER A 609 14.17 -16.49 0.02
C SER A 609 14.10 -15.66 1.31
N LYS A 610 13.05 -14.84 1.46
CA LYS A 610 12.84 -14.09 2.69
C LYS A 610 12.73 -15.00 3.92
N LEU A 611 13.27 -14.53 5.04
CA LEU A 611 13.12 -15.21 6.31
C LEU A 611 11.64 -15.23 6.74
N SER A 612 11.14 -16.41 7.03
CA SER A 612 9.75 -16.65 7.41
C SER A 612 9.63 -17.47 8.69
N LYS A 613 8.85 -16.95 9.65
CA LYS A 613 8.52 -17.69 10.88
C LYS A 613 7.79 -19.01 10.59
N ARG A 614 6.94 -19.02 9.56
CA ARG A 614 6.22 -20.23 9.13
C ARG A 614 7.16 -21.31 8.63
N LEU A 615 8.20 -20.92 7.89
CA LEU A 615 9.18 -21.84 7.32
C LEU A 615 10.30 -22.21 8.29
N GLN A 616 10.46 -21.44 9.38
CA GLN A 616 11.55 -21.58 10.36
C GLN A 616 12.92 -21.74 9.68
N ASN A 617 13.16 -20.99 8.59
CA ASN A 617 14.34 -21.08 7.74
C ASN A 617 15.55 -20.27 8.26
N TYR A 618 15.55 -19.91 9.53
CA TYR A 618 16.64 -19.19 10.20
C TYR A 618 16.77 -19.62 11.68
N PRO A 619 17.96 -19.47 12.31
CA PRO A 619 18.12 -19.71 13.75
C PRO A 619 17.37 -18.66 14.56
N SER A 620 16.84 -19.02 15.73
CA SER A 620 16.19 -18.00 16.57
C SER A 620 17.22 -16.99 17.07
N PRO A 621 16.86 -15.69 17.19
CA PRO A 621 17.73 -14.69 17.77
C PRO A 621 18.20 -15.05 19.19
N GLU A 622 17.34 -15.67 19.97
CA GLU A 622 17.62 -16.10 21.34
C GLU A 622 18.72 -17.17 21.40
N GLU A 623 18.73 -18.13 20.47
CA GLU A 623 19.80 -19.14 20.34
C GLU A 623 21.13 -18.49 20.01
N VAL A 624 21.14 -17.53 19.08
CA VAL A 624 22.35 -16.81 18.67
C VAL A 624 22.88 -15.96 19.83
N TRP A 625 22.02 -15.22 20.52
CA TRP A 625 22.42 -14.40 21.67
C TRP A 625 22.90 -15.23 22.85
N GLY A 626 22.29 -16.39 23.10
CA GLY A 626 22.69 -17.29 24.18
C GLY A 626 24.07 -17.91 23.93
N LYS A 627 24.44 -18.11 22.67
CA LYS A 627 25.71 -18.77 22.29
C LYS A 627 26.84 -17.78 22.02
N TYR A 628 26.56 -16.69 21.33
CA TYR A 628 27.59 -15.80 20.80
C TYR A 628 27.51 -14.35 21.37
N GLY A 629 26.38 -13.97 21.96
CA GLY A 629 26.08 -12.62 22.36
C GLY A 629 25.47 -11.76 21.25
N SER A 630 24.93 -10.62 21.65
CA SER A 630 24.30 -9.65 20.76
C SER A 630 25.31 -8.86 19.94
N ASP A 631 26.48 -8.56 20.52
CA ASP A 631 27.52 -7.81 19.82
C ASP A 631 28.13 -8.59 18.66
N ALA A 632 28.25 -9.93 18.78
CA ALA A 632 28.66 -10.76 17.66
C ALA A 632 27.67 -10.69 16.50
N LEU A 633 26.37 -10.79 16.77
CA LEU A 633 25.32 -10.63 15.75
C LEU A 633 25.30 -9.22 15.16
N ARG A 634 25.46 -8.18 15.98
CA ARG A 634 25.56 -6.79 15.55
C ARG A 634 26.73 -6.62 14.59
N TRP A 635 27.91 -7.11 14.96
CA TRP A 635 29.10 -7.02 14.11
C TRP A 635 28.90 -7.74 12.78
N PHE A 636 28.40 -8.97 12.82
CA PHE A 636 28.13 -9.76 11.62
C PHE A 636 27.19 -9.02 10.65
N LEU A 637 26.06 -8.53 11.14
CA LEU A 637 25.06 -7.85 10.30
C LEU A 637 25.59 -6.53 9.73
N VAL A 638 26.19 -5.65 10.55
CA VAL A 638 26.56 -4.31 10.11
C VAL A 638 27.88 -4.26 9.33
N SER A 639 28.79 -5.24 9.50
CA SER A 639 30.02 -5.34 8.72
C SER A 639 29.82 -5.98 7.34
N SER A 640 28.66 -6.57 7.10
CA SER A 640 28.29 -7.18 5.83
C SER A 640 27.98 -6.15 4.74
N PRO A 641 27.88 -6.56 3.46
CA PRO A 641 27.47 -5.67 2.38
C PRO A 641 26.04 -5.14 2.45
N ILE A 642 25.24 -5.58 3.43
CA ILE A 642 23.80 -5.26 3.54
C ILE A 642 23.54 -3.76 3.65
N LEU A 643 24.42 -3.00 4.31
CA LEU A 643 24.32 -1.53 4.39
C LEU A 643 24.73 -0.83 3.09
N LYS A 644 25.22 -1.57 2.11
CA LYS A 644 25.46 -1.09 0.73
C LYS A 644 24.30 -1.40 -0.21
N GLY A 645 23.18 -1.89 0.34
CA GLY A 645 21.95 -2.23 -0.41
C GLY A 645 21.95 -3.65 -1.00
N HIS A 646 22.94 -4.49 -0.65
CA HIS A 646 22.95 -5.90 -1.05
C HIS A 646 22.17 -6.76 -0.04
N ASN A 647 21.66 -7.90 -0.47
CA ASN A 647 21.05 -8.88 0.43
C ASN A 647 22.14 -9.61 1.23
N LEU A 648 21.77 -10.08 2.42
CA LEU A 648 22.61 -10.91 3.27
C LEU A 648 21.96 -12.27 3.45
N GLU A 649 22.65 -13.31 3.02
CA GLU A 649 22.23 -14.69 3.25
C GLU A 649 22.63 -15.15 4.66
N ILE A 650 21.69 -15.77 5.38
CA ILE A 650 21.93 -16.39 6.68
C ILE A 650 21.67 -17.88 6.57
N ASP A 651 22.67 -18.68 6.95
CA ASP A 651 22.59 -20.13 7.05
C ASP A 651 22.47 -20.57 8.51
N ARG A 652 21.75 -21.67 8.78
CA ARG A 652 21.69 -22.30 10.11
C ARG A 652 23.02 -22.90 10.57
N LYS A 653 23.95 -23.13 9.64
CA LYS A 653 25.24 -23.81 9.92
C LYS A 653 26.41 -22.83 10.11
N GLY A 654 26.24 -21.55 9.77
CA GLY A 654 27.29 -20.54 9.75
C GLY A 654 27.33 -19.64 11.02
#